data_3a4cbbef0d5006b5287a803ebb4b04e0
#
_entry.id   3a4cbbef0d5006b5287a803ebb4b04e0
#
_cell.length_a   1.000
_cell.length_b   1.000
_cell.length_c   1.000
_cell.angle_alpha   90.00
_cell.angle_beta   90.00
_cell.angle_gamma   90.00
#
_symmetry.space_group_name_H-M   'P 1'
#
loop_
_entity.id
_entity.type
_entity.pdbx_description
1 polymer ?
#
loop_
_entity_poly.entity_id
_entity_poly.type
_entity_poly.pdbx_seq_one_letter_code
_entity_poly.pdbx_strand_id
1 'polypeptide(L)'
;MKFGGVSRDRLGRRLAATVALACVLAPTSAVAAMAPGGDGGLSPRLATLDTTGLRAAAPAEQAEALSLLADGPGSLLREGRRLLAYVRFDSGAAAGAAALREAGAEIVATSSRYETVTVAATPAVLTRLSGIAGVAGVTEALAPVVRATCAGQVRSEGDSQLEAAQAREDFGLDGSGVKVGILSDSFDRDATAATHAGGDVSSGDLPGPGSSCGTSAVGVLDDSEASGSDEGRAMAQIVHDLAPGAALDFATAFKGELGFAENVRRLTKAGAKVIADDVAYLEEPFFQDGPVANAIGEAVGSGVSYFSAAGNDNLIVAGRNVGSWEAAAFRETSCPPFLTAAEPSVEHCMNFRPGAGPADPSFGLSVGGEETLTLDLQWAEPWNGVRTDIDAYLLNALGEPLSEEVEGKPVLIGSYGNSIASQKPVEVLQWENPSKSPTEVNVAIDRCSGPICNPDASSALSPRLKFALLENGGVRPTSAQLAISEAGDTLGPTVFGHTGSTNAIAVGAVRYSDASKPEAYSSRGPVKHFFGPVGGATPAAPIAPQEIPKPDLVASDCVATTFFAQQDSGGTWRFCGTSAAAPHAAAVAALIRQANPNASAAQVRAALTSTASGIAGFGLNDVGAGLIDAGAAVAALSLPPTVTITKGPEALSRNRRPLIEFKSNRPVTFSCAVDGGAPQICSSPYTLPLALADGVHGIAVTAVDRAGRSGASSVASFRVDTRAPHTRIAKHPRKVIRTHRRSVREGFRFRANEPEVVFVCKVDRGLLRFCGPNFSRRFAAGKHVLTVRARDAAGNVQRKASVFHFKVKRIGHR
;
A
#
# COMPACT_ATOMS: atom_id res chain seq x y z
N MET A 1 13.04 -17.24 24.42
CA MET A 1 12.71 -18.54 23.76
C MET A 1 13.86 -19.51 23.96
N LYS A 2 13.65 -20.57 24.74
CA LYS A 2 14.66 -21.61 24.93
C LYS A 2 14.39 -22.80 24.01
N PHE A 3 15.38 -23.17 23.20
CA PHE A 3 15.36 -24.40 22.42
C PHE A 3 15.70 -25.59 23.32
N GLY A 4 14.74 -26.49 23.52
CA GLY A 4 14.92 -27.79 24.15
C GLY A 4 15.68 -28.74 23.22
N GLY A 5 16.84 -29.17 23.64
CA GLY A 5 17.65 -30.19 22.99
C GLY A 5 17.04 -31.59 23.08
N VAL A 6 16.96 -32.29 21.96
CA VAL A 6 16.70 -33.72 21.90
C VAL A 6 17.93 -34.46 21.38
N SER A 7 18.28 -35.43 22.23
CA SER A 7 19.34 -36.39 22.17
C SER A 7 19.49 -37.18 20.86
N ARG A 8 20.77 -37.42 20.46
CA ARG A 8 21.23 -38.42 19.49
C ARG A 8 20.86 -39.83 19.92
N ASP A 9 20.45 -40.68 18.99
CA ASP A 9 21.05 -41.98 18.78
C ASP A 9 20.63 -42.66 17.45
N ARG A 10 21.68 -42.94 16.65
CA ARG A 10 22.13 -44.17 15.95
C ARG A 10 21.37 -44.81 14.78
N LEU A 11 22.25 -45.04 13.80
CA LEU A 11 22.35 -46.15 12.80
C LEU A 11 21.45 -46.00 11.55
N GLY A 12 21.93 -45.75 10.40
CA GLY A 12 23.05 -46.43 9.70
C GLY A 12 22.50 -47.19 8.48
N ARG A 13 22.82 -46.75 7.28
CA ARG A 13 23.31 -47.57 6.16
C ARG A 13 23.28 -46.85 4.81
N ARG A 14 24.37 -46.89 4.18
CA ARG A 14 24.74 -46.43 2.84
C ARG A 14 23.79 -46.94 1.76
N LEU A 15 23.45 -46.10 0.78
CA LEU A 15 23.46 -46.52 -0.64
C LEU A 15 23.85 -45.29 -1.49
N ALA A 16 25.02 -45.39 -2.10
CA ALA A 16 25.45 -44.48 -3.15
C ALA A 16 24.66 -44.81 -4.42
N ALA A 17 24.00 -43.82 -5.00
CA ALA A 17 23.51 -43.89 -6.36
C ALA A 17 24.10 -42.72 -7.13
N THR A 18 25.02 -43.06 -7.99
CA THR A 18 25.63 -42.22 -9.01
C THR A 18 24.57 -41.83 -10.01
N VAL A 19 24.21 -40.53 -10.08
CA VAL A 19 23.38 -40.02 -11.18
C VAL A 19 24.31 -39.36 -12.18
N ALA A 20 24.39 -39.97 -13.35
CA ALA A 20 25.10 -39.45 -14.51
C ALA A 20 24.41 -38.21 -15.06
N LEU A 21 25.18 -37.14 -15.22
CA LEU A 21 24.82 -35.91 -15.88
C LEU A 21 24.68 -36.16 -17.39
N ALA A 22 23.47 -36.31 -17.90
CA ALA A 22 23.18 -36.32 -19.32
C ALA A 22 22.78 -34.89 -19.73
N CYS A 23 23.72 -34.20 -20.40
CA CYS A 23 23.38 -32.99 -21.17
C CYS A 23 22.45 -33.38 -22.31
N VAL A 24 21.17 -33.03 -22.20
CA VAL A 24 20.24 -33.06 -23.34
C VAL A 24 20.31 -31.70 -24.04
N LEU A 25 20.95 -31.74 -25.20
CA LEU A 25 20.88 -30.64 -26.18
C LEU A 25 19.42 -30.50 -26.66
N ALA A 26 18.78 -29.39 -26.34
CA ALA A 26 17.52 -29.04 -26.93
C ALA A 26 17.70 -28.69 -28.42
N PRO A 27 16.85 -29.18 -29.32
CA PRO A 27 16.91 -28.75 -30.72
C PRO A 27 16.38 -27.33 -30.85
N THR A 28 17.18 -26.46 -31.40
CA THR A 28 16.78 -25.12 -31.87
C THR A 28 15.71 -25.29 -32.94
N SER A 29 14.46 -25.07 -32.60
CA SER A 29 13.38 -25.00 -33.60
C SER A 29 13.58 -23.71 -34.42
N ALA A 30 13.95 -23.90 -35.67
CA ALA A 30 13.98 -22.82 -36.65
C ALA A 30 12.57 -22.27 -36.82
N VAL A 31 12.40 -20.97 -36.60
CA VAL A 31 11.18 -20.25 -37.00
C VAL A 31 11.17 -20.22 -38.54
N ALA A 32 10.35 -21.06 -39.11
CA ALA A 32 10.08 -21.00 -40.57
C ALA A 32 9.26 -19.74 -40.85
N ALA A 33 9.84 -18.83 -41.62
CA ALA A 33 9.11 -17.71 -42.19
C ALA A 33 8.00 -18.24 -43.12
N MET A 34 6.75 -17.99 -42.80
CA MET A 34 5.60 -18.32 -43.65
C MET A 34 5.61 -17.40 -44.86
N ALA A 35 5.65 -17.99 -46.05
CA ALA A 35 5.41 -17.30 -47.31
C ALA A 35 3.92 -16.91 -47.42
N PRO A 36 3.57 -15.79 -48.10
CA PRO A 36 2.18 -15.40 -48.34
C PRO A 36 1.62 -16.20 -49.54
N GLY A 37 0.76 -17.14 -49.25
CA GLY A 37 0.05 -17.92 -50.29
C GLY A 37 -1.30 -18.38 -49.75
N GLY A 38 -2.39 -17.84 -50.32
CA GLY A 38 -3.76 -18.07 -49.85
C GLY A 38 -4.22 -19.54 -49.92
N ASP A 39 -4.59 -19.96 -48.79
CA ASP A 39 -5.68 -20.92 -48.46
C ASP A 39 -6.06 -20.64 -47.01
N GLY A 40 -7.35 -20.40 -46.74
CA GLY A 40 -7.85 -19.95 -45.43
C GLY A 40 -7.33 -20.82 -44.27
N GLY A 41 -6.20 -20.36 -43.70
CA GLY A 41 -5.38 -21.15 -42.77
C GLY A 41 -6.01 -21.32 -41.41
N LEU A 42 -6.27 -22.55 -40.99
CA LEU A 42 -6.52 -22.91 -39.58
C LEU A 42 -5.20 -22.80 -38.82
N SER A 43 -5.21 -22.19 -37.63
CA SER A 43 -3.99 -22.11 -36.80
C SER A 43 -3.45 -23.52 -36.48
N PRO A 44 -2.13 -23.70 -36.32
CA PRO A 44 -1.55 -25.00 -35.99
C PRO A 44 -2.14 -25.62 -34.71
N ARG A 45 -2.48 -24.79 -33.71
CA ARG A 45 -3.12 -25.22 -32.45
C ARG A 45 -4.52 -25.77 -32.69
N LEU A 46 -5.36 -25.06 -33.45
CA LEU A 46 -6.70 -25.54 -33.79
C LEU A 46 -6.66 -26.77 -34.67
N ALA A 47 -5.67 -26.86 -35.58
CA ALA A 47 -5.47 -28.06 -36.39
C ALA A 47 -5.08 -29.29 -35.54
N THR A 48 -4.27 -29.09 -34.51
CA THR A 48 -3.92 -30.15 -33.54
C THR A 48 -5.15 -30.65 -32.79
N LEU A 49 -6.04 -29.74 -32.34
CA LEU A 49 -7.28 -30.10 -31.66
C LEU A 49 -8.28 -30.84 -32.51
N ASP A 50 -8.17 -30.76 -33.83
CA ASP A 50 -9.07 -31.46 -34.75
C ASP A 50 -8.73 -32.96 -34.93
N THR A 51 -7.72 -33.47 -34.27
CA THR A 51 -7.41 -34.91 -34.26
C THR A 51 -8.46 -35.70 -33.50
N THR A 52 -8.66 -36.97 -33.91
CA THR A 52 -9.74 -37.83 -33.38
C THR A 52 -9.68 -38.07 -31.86
N GLY A 53 -8.52 -37.98 -31.25
CA GLY A 53 -8.36 -38.14 -29.79
C GLY A 53 -8.70 -36.87 -29.01
N LEU A 54 -8.33 -35.70 -29.55
CA LEU A 54 -8.43 -34.42 -28.84
C LEU A 54 -9.77 -33.69 -29.00
N ARG A 55 -10.56 -34.00 -30.04
CA ARG A 55 -11.88 -33.37 -30.28
C ARG A 55 -12.84 -33.49 -29.10
N ALA A 56 -12.82 -34.65 -28.41
CA ALA A 56 -13.69 -34.94 -27.28
C ALA A 56 -12.94 -34.99 -25.93
N ALA A 57 -11.65 -34.75 -25.93
CA ALA A 57 -10.82 -34.75 -24.74
C ALA A 57 -11.25 -33.66 -23.74
N ALA A 58 -10.90 -33.85 -22.46
CA ALA A 58 -11.12 -32.86 -21.42
C ALA A 58 -10.32 -31.55 -21.69
N PRO A 59 -10.79 -30.40 -21.22
CA PRO A 59 -10.08 -29.14 -21.43
C PRO A 59 -8.60 -29.14 -21.00
N ALA A 60 -8.26 -29.85 -19.93
CA ALA A 60 -6.89 -29.99 -19.46
C ALA A 60 -6.01 -30.78 -20.43
N GLU A 61 -6.53 -31.91 -20.99
CA GLU A 61 -5.81 -32.72 -21.96
C GLU A 61 -5.60 -31.96 -23.29
N GLN A 62 -6.59 -31.15 -23.70
CA GLN A 62 -6.46 -30.28 -24.87
C GLN A 62 -5.40 -29.20 -24.64
N ALA A 63 -5.36 -28.62 -23.45
CA ALA A 63 -4.37 -27.59 -23.10
C ALA A 63 -2.93 -28.17 -23.07
N GLU A 64 -2.77 -29.34 -22.45
CA GLU A 64 -1.49 -30.06 -22.41
C GLU A 64 -0.98 -30.38 -23.83
N ALA A 65 -1.83 -30.89 -24.70
CA ALA A 65 -1.48 -31.21 -26.09
C ALA A 65 -1.03 -29.97 -26.90
N LEU A 66 -1.44 -28.76 -26.47
CA LEU A 66 -1.09 -27.49 -27.11
C LEU A 66 0.02 -26.75 -26.41
N SER A 67 0.56 -27.30 -25.34
CA SER A 67 1.52 -26.62 -24.45
C SER A 67 0.96 -25.27 -23.93
N LEU A 68 -0.30 -25.28 -23.52
CA LEU A 68 -1.01 -24.15 -22.93
C LEU A 68 -1.39 -24.48 -21.48
N LEU A 69 -1.70 -23.45 -20.69
CA LEU A 69 -2.32 -23.63 -19.38
C LEU A 69 -3.75 -24.16 -19.53
N ALA A 70 -4.18 -24.99 -18.58
CA ALA A 70 -5.56 -25.51 -18.56
C ALA A 70 -6.57 -24.39 -18.30
N ASP A 71 -6.23 -23.47 -17.39
CA ASP A 71 -7.01 -22.30 -17.00
C ASP A 71 -6.11 -21.08 -16.80
N GLY A 72 -6.72 -19.88 -16.69
CA GLY A 72 -6.02 -18.64 -16.45
C GLY A 72 -5.47 -17.96 -17.71
N PRO A 73 -4.63 -16.92 -17.56
CA PRO A 73 -4.11 -16.13 -18.67
C PRO A 73 -3.37 -16.97 -19.70
N GLY A 74 -3.72 -16.78 -20.97
CA GLY A 74 -3.12 -17.54 -22.08
C GLY A 74 -3.70 -18.94 -22.29
N SER A 75 -4.65 -19.42 -21.47
CA SER A 75 -5.43 -20.62 -21.76
C SER A 75 -6.40 -20.40 -22.92
N LEU A 76 -6.96 -21.49 -23.48
CA LEU A 76 -8.00 -21.39 -24.52
C LEU A 76 -9.28 -20.76 -23.93
N LEU A 77 -9.75 -19.65 -24.47
CA LEU A 77 -11.05 -19.10 -24.11
C LEU A 77 -12.18 -20.04 -24.54
N ARG A 78 -13.15 -20.23 -23.62
CA ARG A 78 -14.26 -21.15 -23.80
C ARG A 78 -15.59 -20.55 -23.37
N GLU A 79 -16.63 -20.99 -24.02
CA GLU A 79 -18.02 -20.82 -23.61
C GLU A 79 -18.61 -22.22 -23.42
N GLY A 80 -18.60 -22.71 -22.20
CA GLY A 80 -18.91 -24.14 -21.92
C GLY A 80 -17.90 -25.08 -22.59
N ARG A 81 -18.39 -25.95 -23.46
CA ARG A 81 -17.56 -26.88 -24.24
C ARG A 81 -17.06 -26.33 -25.58
N ARG A 82 -17.44 -25.10 -25.94
CA ARG A 82 -17.06 -24.48 -27.22
C ARG A 82 -15.82 -23.63 -26.99
N LEU A 83 -14.95 -23.58 -27.99
CA LEU A 83 -13.79 -22.68 -28.02
C LEU A 83 -14.19 -21.38 -28.66
N LEU A 84 -13.68 -20.27 -28.12
CA LEU A 84 -13.75 -19.01 -28.84
C LEU A 84 -12.59 -18.94 -29.84
N ALA A 85 -12.93 -18.48 -31.05
CA ALA A 85 -11.94 -18.28 -32.12
C ALA A 85 -12.24 -17.00 -32.91
N TYR A 86 -11.18 -16.43 -33.46
CA TYR A 86 -11.27 -15.31 -34.39
C TYR A 86 -11.25 -15.84 -35.84
N VAL A 87 -12.31 -15.56 -36.59
CA VAL A 87 -12.40 -15.84 -38.03
C VAL A 87 -12.16 -14.51 -38.78
N ARG A 88 -11.02 -14.40 -39.41
CA ARG A 88 -10.65 -13.23 -40.21
C ARG A 88 -11.05 -13.45 -41.68
N PHE A 89 -11.65 -12.46 -42.25
CA PHE A 89 -12.02 -12.41 -43.66
C PHE A 89 -11.06 -11.49 -44.47
N ASP A 90 -10.89 -11.75 -45.74
CA ASP A 90 -10.20 -10.80 -46.63
C ASP A 90 -11.02 -9.52 -46.81
N SER A 91 -12.33 -9.64 -46.88
CA SER A 91 -13.31 -8.56 -46.85
C SER A 91 -14.72 -9.12 -46.59
N GLY A 92 -15.60 -8.26 -46.07
CA GLY A 92 -17.02 -8.63 -45.94
C GLY A 92 -17.35 -9.48 -44.72
N ALA A 93 -16.65 -9.41 -43.63
CA ALA A 93 -16.89 -10.18 -42.39
C ALA A 93 -18.35 -10.11 -41.91
N ALA A 94 -18.99 -8.95 -42.02
CA ALA A 94 -20.41 -8.80 -41.63
C ALA A 94 -21.34 -9.67 -42.51
N ALA A 95 -21.08 -9.78 -43.81
CA ALA A 95 -21.84 -10.66 -44.72
C ALA A 95 -21.47 -12.12 -44.48
N GLY A 96 -20.19 -12.42 -44.18
CA GLY A 96 -19.68 -13.76 -43.92
C GLY A 96 -20.24 -14.40 -42.63
N ALA A 97 -20.71 -13.62 -41.69
CA ALA A 97 -21.25 -14.10 -40.41
C ALA A 97 -22.47 -15.07 -40.59
N ALA A 98 -23.23 -14.91 -41.64
CA ALA A 98 -24.34 -15.85 -41.98
C ALA A 98 -23.81 -17.24 -42.34
N ALA A 99 -22.79 -17.32 -43.19
CA ALA A 99 -22.17 -18.58 -43.59
C ALA A 99 -21.49 -19.30 -42.40
N LEU A 100 -20.92 -18.55 -41.45
CA LEU A 100 -20.37 -19.12 -40.22
C LEU A 100 -21.45 -19.76 -39.35
N ARG A 101 -22.64 -19.13 -39.23
CA ARG A 101 -23.79 -19.72 -38.50
C ARG A 101 -24.29 -20.99 -39.19
N GLU A 102 -24.42 -21.00 -40.51
CA GLU A 102 -24.81 -22.20 -41.27
C GLU A 102 -23.80 -23.33 -41.06
N ALA A 103 -22.52 -23.02 -40.90
CA ALA A 103 -21.50 -24.02 -40.61
C ALA A 103 -21.54 -24.53 -39.16
N GLY A 104 -22.41 -23.98 -38.31
CA GLY A 104 -22.62 -24.39 -36.92
C GLY A 104 -21.86 -23.65 -35.87
N ALA A 105 -21.32 -22.45 -36.20
CA ALA A 105 -20.69 -21.57 -35.21
C ALA A 105 -21.70 -20.58 -34.62
N GLU A 106 -21.59 -20.30 -33.33
CA GLU A 106 -22.27 -19.19 -32.68
C GLU A 106 -21.45 -17.90 -32.85
N ILE A 107 -22.12 -16.82 -33.23
CA ILE A 107 -21.44 -15.52 -33.43
C ILE A 107 -21.46 -14.75 -32.11
N VAL A 108 -20.28 -14.52 -31.55
CA VAL A 108 -20.09 -13.75 -30.33
C VAL A 108 -19.95 -12.25 -30.62
N ALA A 109 -19.15 -11.91 -31.63
CA ALA A 109 -18.93 -10.51 -32.04
C ALA A 109 -18.58 -10.43 -33.53
N THR A 110 -18.91 -9.30 -34.16
CA THR A 110 -18.55 -9.02 -35.56
C THR A 110 -17.94 -7.62 -35.67
N SER A 111 -16.79 -7.54 -36.32
CA SER A 111 -16.12 -6.26 -36.58
C SER A 111 -15.86 -6.10 -38.09
N SER A 112 -16.62 -5.21 -38.73
CA SER A 112 -16.36 -4.79 -40.10
C SER A 112 -15.13 -3.88 -40.23
N ARG A 113 -14.62 -3.33 -39.14
CA ARG A 113 -13.40 -2.53 -39.15
C ARG A 113 -12.14 -3.39 -39.29
N TYR A 114 -12.16 -4.57 -38.64
CA TYR A 114 -11.02 -5.50 -38.61
C TYR A 114 -11.27 -6.74 -39.47
N GLU A 115 -12.36 -6.75 -40.21
CA GLU A 115 -12.81 -7.88 -41.06
C GLU A 115 -12.73 -9.23 -40.32
N THR A 116 -13.19 -9.24 -39.05
CA THR A 116 -13.06 -10.37 -38.11
C THR A 116 -14.38 -10.64 -37.40
N VAL A 117 -14.71 -11.90 -37.29
CA VAL A 117 -15.85 -12.40 -36.51
C VAL A 117 -15.32 -13.28 -35.39
N THR A 118 -15.71 -12.99 -34.15
CA THR A 118 -15.45 -13.87 -33.02
C THR A 118 -16.57 -14.90 -32.95
N VAL A 119 -16.22 -16.17 -32.91
CA VAL A 119 -17.19 -17.28 -32.88
C VAL A 119 -16.95 -18.18 -31.68
N ALA A 120 -18.02 -18.84 -31.17
CA ALA A 120 -17.94 -19.95 -30.25
C ALA A 120 -18.30 -21.21 -30.99
N ALA A 121 -17.38 -22.18 -31.06
CA ALA A 121 -17.59 -23.42 -31.83
C ALA A 121 -16.77 -24.60 -31.27
N THR A 122 -17.16 -25.82 -31.62
CA THR A 122 -16.38 -27.02 -31.32
C THR A 122 -15.17 -27.13 -32.26
N PRO A 123 -14.07 -27.84 -31.88
CA PRO A 123 -12.92 -28.01 -32.76
C PRO A 123 -13.27 -28.46 -34.17
N ALA A 124 -14.18 -29.41 -34.32
CA ALA A 124 -14.62 -29.92 -35.63
C ALA A 124 -15.39 -28.90 -36.47
N VAL A 125 -16.06 -27.92 -35.82
CA VAL A 125 -16.72 -26.82 -36.53
C VAL A 125 -15.65 -25.80 -36.96
N LEU A 126 -14.70 -25.43 -36.08
CA LEU A 126 -13.64 -24.47 -36.39
C LEU A 126 -12.83 -24.87 -37.63
N THR A 127 -12.54 -26.16 -37.79
CA THR A 127 -11.86 -26.65 -39.00
C THR A 127 -12.71 -26.42 -40.26
N ARG A 128 -14.03 -26.61 -40.22
CA ARG A 128 -14.90 -26.34 -41.36
C ARG A 128 -14.97 -24.85 -41.71
N LEU A 129 -14.86 -23.98 -40.72
CA LEU A 129 -14.90 -22.54 -40.96
C LEU A 129 -13.74 -22.06 -41.82
N SER A 130 -12.56 -22.68 -41.76
CA SER A 130 -11.39 -22.31 -42.59
C SER A 130 -11.60 -22.57 -44.08
N GLY A 131 -12.55 -23.46 -44.45
CA GLY A 131 -12.91 -23.74 -45.84
C GLY A 131 -14.00 -22.84 -46.43
N ILE A 132 -14.55 -21.90 -45.67
CA ILE A 132 -15.58 -20.97 -46.13
C ILE A 132 -14.97 -19.91 -47.02
N ALA A 133 -15.59 -19.63 -48.16
CA ALA A 133 -15.11 -18.65 -49.11
C ALA A 133 -14.97 -17.26 -48.49
N GLY A 134 -13.82 -16.61 -48.68
CA GLY A 134 -13.47 -15.30 -48.09
C GLY A 134 -12.89 -15.36 -46.69
N VAL A 135 -12.81 -16.52 -46.05
CA VAL A 135 -12.10 -16.67 -44.78
C VAL A 135 -10.60 -16.70 -45.01
N ALA A 136 -9.90 -15.73 -44.47
CA ALA A 136 -8.44 -15.59 -44.56
C ALA A 136 -7.69 -16.35 -43.48
N GLY A 137 -8.34 -16.65 -42.37
CA GLY A 137 -7.75 -17.44 -41.28
C GLY A 137 -8.68 -17.63 -40.09
N VAL A 138 -8.44 -18.72 -39.34
CA VAL A 138 -9.12 -19.04 -38.08
C VAL A 138 -8.08 -19.27 -37.00
N THR A 139 -8.12 -18.50 -35.95
CA THR A 139 -7.17 -18.56 -34.83
C THR A 139 -7.92 -18.67 -33.52
N GLU A 140 -7.34 -19.36 -32.55
CA GLU A 140 -7.87 -19.46 -31.20
C GLU A 140 -7.86 -18.09 -30.48
N ALA A 141 -8.89 -17.84 -29.69
CA ALA A 141 -8.87 -16.77 -28.71
C ALA A 141 -8.27 -17.30 -27.39
N LEU A 142 -7.27 -16.64 -26.89
CA LEU A 142 -6.65 -16.96 -25.61
C LEU A 142 -7.24 -16.09 -24.51
N ALA A 143 -7.31 -16.63 -23.30
CA ALA A 143 -7.76 -15.91 -22.13
C ALA A 143 -6.86 -14.69 -21.88
N PRO A 144 -7.45 -13.51 -21.65
CA PRO A 144 -6.69 -12.30 -21.40
C PRO A 144 -5.92 -12.42 -20.08
N VAL A 145 -4.80 -11.72 -19.99
CA VAL A 145 -4.19 -11.42 -18.69
C VAL A 145 -5.14 -10.46 -17.99
N VAL A 146 -5.89 -10.97 -17.00
CA VAL A 146 -6.54 -10.10 -16.05
C VAL A 146 -5.38 -9.49 -15.27
N ARG A 147 -5.26 -8.17 -15.26
CA ARG A 147 -4.43 -7.52 -14.24
C ARG A 147 -5.14 -7.80 -12.93
N ALA A 148 -4.77 -8.92 -12.29
CA ALA A 148 -5.24 -9.27 -10.97
C ALA A 148 -4.91 -8.09 -10.05
N THR A 149 -5.84 -7.74 -9.19
CA THR A 149 -5.50 -7.02 -7.96
C THR A 149 -4.37 -7.81 -7.32
N CYS A 150 -3.24 -7.17 -7.09
CA CYS A 150 -2.08 -7.78 -6.51
C CYS A 150 -2.46 -8.45 -5.18
N ALA A 151 -2.25 -9.74 -5.05
CA ALA A 151 -2.48 -10.50 -3.84
C ALA A 151 -1.46 -11.63 -3.75
N GLY A 152 -0.79 -11.74 -2.60
CA GLY A 152 0.01 -12.90 -2.23
C GLY A 152 -0.82 -14.17 -2.07
N GLN A 153 -0.14 -15.29 -1.90
CA GLN A 153 -0.80 -16.57 -1.58
C GLN A 153 -1.43 -16.55 -0.18
N VAL A 154 -0.79 -15.85 0.75
CA VAL A 154 -1.31 -15.62 2.10
C VAL A 154 -1.66 -14.14 2.21
N ARG A 155 -2.79 -13.84 2.81
CA ARG A 155 -3.23 -12.46 3.00
C ARG A 155 -3.61 -12.23 4.45
N SER A 156 -3.11 -11.13 5.02
CA SER A 156 -3.53 -10.67 6.33
C SER A 156 -5.04 -10.38 6.36
N GLU A 157 -5.73 -10.94 7.34
CA GLU A 157 -7.14 -10.64 7.59
C GLU A 157 -7.37 -9.18 8.01
N GLY A 158 -6.31 -8.49 8.44
CA GLY A 158 -6.34 -7.05 8.73
C GLY A 158 -6.71 -6.21 7.52
N ASP A 159 -6.43 -6.68 6.29
CA ASP A 159 -6.87 -6.03 5.06
C ASP A 159 -8.39 -5.85 5.00
N SER A 160 -9.14 -6.84 5.50
CA SER A 160 -10.60 -6.79 5.57
C SER A 160 -11.09 -6.12 6.85
N GLN A 161 -10.49 -6.41 8.02
CA GLN A 161 -10.93 -5.86 9.31
C GLN A 161 -10.81 -4.34 9.35
N LEU A 162 -9.74 -3.78 8.78
CA LEU A 162 -9.49 -2.33 8.73
C LEU A 162 -10.13 -1.66 7.51
N GLU A 163 -10.88 -2.39 6.67
CA GLU A 163 -11.49 -1.92 5.42
C GLU A 163 -10.46 -1.39 4.39
N ALA A 164 -9.19 -1.83 4.47
CA ALA A 164 -8.14 -1.34 3.57
C ALA A 164 -8.35 -1.79 2.11
N ALA A 165 -8.85 -3.00 1.90
CA ALA A 165 -9.24 -3.49 0.57
C ALA A 165 -10.33 -2.60 -0.06
N GLN A 166 -11.35 -2.23 0.72
CA GLN A 166 -12.41 -1.35 0.26
C GLN A 166 -11.89 0.07 -0.02
N ALA A 167 -11.01 0.59 0.85
CA ALA A 167 -10.37 1.89 0.64
C ALA A 167 -9.56 1.91 -0.67
N ARG A 168 -8.79 0.85 -0.95
CA ARG A 168 -8.04 0.74 -2.21
C ARG A 168 -8.96 0.77 -3.43
N GLU A 169 -10.06 0.03 -3.38
CA GLU A 169 -11.03 0.01 -4.49
C GLU A 169 -11.72 1.36 -4.67
N ASP A 170 -12.22 1.98 -3.60
CA ASP A 170 -13.00 3.21 -3.66
C ASP A 170 -12.20 4.42 -4.11
N PHE A 171 -10.93 4.47 -3.74
CA PHE A 171 -10.05 5.60 -4.04
C PHE A 171 -9.03 5.31 -5.15
N GLY A 172 -8.95 4.05 -5.66
CA GLY A 172 -7.98 3.65 -6.68
C GLY A 172 -6.54 3.72 -6.17
N LEU A 173 -6.30 3.25 -4.96
CA LEU A 173 -5.03 3.31 -4.25
C LEU A 173 -4.41 1.90 -4.15
N ASP A 174 -3.10 1.87 -3.96
CA ASP A 174 -2.33 0.66 -3.70
C ASP A 174 -1.05 0.94 -2.88
N GLY A 175 -0.84 2.18 -2.42
CA GLY A 175 0.38 2.63 -1.75
C GLY A 175 1.47 3.14 -2.70
N SER A 176 1.25 3.12 -4.03
CA SER A 176 2.25 3.55 -5.02
C SER A 176 2.76 4.97 -4.77
N GLY A 177 4.08 5.14 -4.91
CA GLY A 177 4.76 6.42 -4.70
C GLY A 177 5.09 6.71 -3.23
N VAL A 178 4.74 5.81 -2.31
CA VAL A 178 5.10 5.90 -0.89
C VAL A 178 6.11 4.82 -0.55
N LYS A 179 7.12 5.17 0.24
CA LYS A 179 8.09 4.23 0.79
C LYS A 179 7.79 4.03 2.28
N VAL A 180 7.69 2.77 2.70
CA VAL A 180 7.53 2.33 4.09
C VAL A 180 8.85 1.70 4.54
N GLY A 181 9.40 2.20 5.64
CA GLY A 181 10.53 1.60 6.35
C GLY A 181 10.04 0.68 7.45
N ILE A 182 10.73 -0.42 7.65
CA ILE A 182 10.45 -1.41 8.68
C ILE A 182 11.71 -1.61 9.53
N LEU A 183 11.51 -1.61 10.84
CA LEU A 183 12.54 -1.85 11.86
C LEU A 183 12.06 -2.98 12.76
N SER A 184 12.84 -4.05 12.82
CA SER A 184 12.57 -5.24 13.62
C SER A 184 13.88 -6.01 13.86
N ASP A 185 13.82 -7.29 14.24
CA ASP A 185 14.99 -8.11 14.46
C ASP A 185 15.77 -8.38 13.17
N SER A 186 15.17 -9.05 12.19
CA SER A 186 15.82 -9.50 10.97
C SER A 186 14.84 -9.61 9.79
N PHE A 187 15.39 -9.86 8.58
CA PHE A 187 14.59 -9.95 7.36
C PHE A 187 14.62 -11.34 6.71
N ASP A 188 15.81 -11.98 6.60
CA ASP A 188 15.95 -13.33 6.02
C ASP A 188 17.16 -14.04 6.68
N ARG A 189 17.12 -14.20 8.02
CA ARG A 189 18.18 -14.77 8.87
C ARG A 189 17.80 -16.09 9.52
N ASP A 190 16.51 -16.39 9.65
CA ASP A 190 16.03 -17.66 10.17
C ASP A 190 16.17 -18.76 9.13
N ALA A 191 17.26 -19.54 9.23
CA ALA A 191 17.50 -20.66 8.33
C ALA A 191 16.45 -21.80 8.45
N THR A 192 15.58 -21.74 9.48
CA THR A 192 14.53 -22.76 9.75
C THR A 192 13.13 -22.29 9.37
N ALA A 193 12.99 -21.05 8.92
CA ALA A 193 11.73 -20.48 8.50
C ALA A 193 11.05 -21.33 7.40
N ALA A 194 9.74 -21.45 7.44
CA ALA A 194 8.97 -22.23 6.47
C ALA A 194 9.08 -21.68 5.04
N THR A 195 9.25 -20.37 4.91
CA THR A 195 9.55 -19.68 3.65
C THR A 195 10.73 -18.74 3.83
N HIS A 196 11.33 -18.30 2.73
CA HIS A 196 12.38 -17.29 2.66
C HIS A 196 11.99 -16.18 1.70
N ALA A 197 12.66 -15.02 1.78
CA ALA A 197 12.33 -13.83 1.00
C ALA A 197 12.16 -14.09 -0.50
N GLY A 198 12.99 -14.93 -1.12
CA GLY A 198 12.86 -15.32 -2.52
C GLY A 198 11.60 -16.14 -2.83
N GLY A 199 11.18 -16.98 -1.88
CA GLY A 199 9.92 -17.72 -1.94
C GLY A 199 8.72 -16.80 -1.88
N ASP A 200 8.74 -15.87 -0.92
CA ASP A 200 7.66 -14.89 -0.69
C ASP A 200 7.50 -13.90 -1.86
N VAL A 201 8.61 -13.54 -2.54
CA VAL A 201 8.55 -12.80 -3.81
C VAL A 201 7.87 -13.64 -4.91
N SER A 202 8.21 -14.92 -4.99
CA SER A 202 7.69 -15.81 -6.04
C SER A 202 6.20 -16.12 -5.85
N SER A 203 5.74 -16.20 -4.60
CA SER A 203 4.32 -16.40 -4.23
C SER A 203 3.49 -15.11 -4.32
N GLY A 204 4.14 -13.95 -4.39
CA GLY A 204 3.50 -12.63 -4.43
C GLY A 204 3.24 -12.04 -3.05
N ASP A 205 3.70 -12.68 -1.97
CA ASP A 205 3.55 -12.19 -0.59
C ASP A 205 4.56 -11.09 -0.24
N LEU A 206 5.61 -10.92 -1.08
CA LEU A 206 6.50 -9.77 -1.08
C LEU A 206 6.68 -9.19 -2.49
N PRO A 207 6.97 -7.88 -2.60
CA PRO A 207 7.28 -7.28 -3.89
C PRO A 207 8.70 -7.67 -4.35
N GLY A 208 8.89 -7.79 -5.68
CA GLY A 208 10.21 -8.05 -6.24
C GLY A 208 10.20 -8.47 -7.69
N PRO A 209 11.38 -8.62 -8.33
CA PRO A 209 11.48 -9.12 -9.69
C PRO A 209 10.90 -10.55 -9.80
N GLY A 210 9.87 -10.69 -10.63
CA GLY A 210 9.16 -11.96 -10.80
C GLY A 210 7.91 -12.11 -9.94
N SER A 211 7.67 -11.23 -8.98
CA SER A 211 6.39 -11.13 -8.28
C SER A 211 5.30 -10.62 -9.21
N SER A 212 4.09 -11.14 -9.05
CA SER A 212 2.88 -10.56 -9.67
C SER A 212 2.52 -9.19 -9.10
N CYS A 213 3.10 -8.84 -7.97
CA CYS A 213 2.73 -7.76 -7.07
C CYS A 213 3.79 -6.67 -6.89
N GLY A 214 4.46 -6.26 -7.93
CA GLY A 214 5.45 -5.20 -7.87
C GLY A 214 6.82 -5.68 -8.30
N THR A 215 7.55 -4.80 -8.95
CA THR A 215 8.84 -5.14 -9.56
C THR A 215 10.06 -4.76 -8.72
N SER A 216 9.87 -3.91 -7.69
CA SER A 216 10.93 -3.46 -6.80
C SER A 216 11.01 -4.36 -5.58
N ALA A 217 12.15 -5.02 -5.40
CA ALA A 217 12.41 -5.79 -4.18
C ALA A 217 12.44 -4.89 -2.95
N VAL A 218 12.24 -5.48 -1.77
CA VAL A 218 12.48 -4.81 -0.49
C VAL A 218 13.94 -4.37 -0.41
N GLY A 219 14.17 -3.09 -0.09
CA GLY A 219 15.49 -2.55 0.10
C GLY A 219 16.02 -2.90 1.49
N VAL A 220 16.90 -3.88 1.61
CA VAL A 220 17.51 -4.23 2.89
C VAL A 220 18.73 -3.34 3.14
N LEU A 221 18.57 -2.35 4.03
CA LEU A 221 19.61 -1.37 4.35
C LEU A 221 20.59 -1.90 5.41
N ASP A 222 20.09 -2.70 6.34
CA ASP A 222 20.85 -3.32 7.40
C ASP A 222 20.12 -4.60 7.87
N ASP A 223 20.75 -5.74 7.72
CA ASP A 223 20.30 -7.05 8.21
C ASP A 223 21.56 -7.85 8.65
N SER A 224 22.41 -7.16 9.41
CA SER A 224 23.75 -7.66 9.73
C SER A 224 23.80 -8.57 10.96
N GLU A 225 22.68 -8.85 11.58
CA GLU A 225 22.58 -9.80 12.69
C GLU A 225 22.90 -11.22 12.20
N ALA A 226 23.53 -12.01 13.08
CA ALA A 226 23.94 -13.37 12.74
C ALA A 226 22.75 -14.36 12.69
N SER A 227 21.68 -14.05 13.39
CA SER A 227 20.45 -14.85 13.49
C SER A 227 19.30 -13.94 13.88
N GLY A 228 18.09 -14.35 13.60
CA GLY A 228 16.86 -13.64 13.97
C GLY A 228 15.66 -14.54 13.75
N SER A 229 14.47 -14.03 14.00
CA SER A 229 13.20 -14.71 13.76
C SER A 229 12.55 -14.33 12.41
N ASP A 230 13.14 -13.36 11.70
CA ASP A 230 12.62 -12.74 10.47
C ASP A 230 11.25 -12.03 10.68
N GLU A 231 11.01 -11.53 11.89
CA GLU A 231 9.78 -10.80 12.22
C GLU A 231 9.61 -9.57 11.30
N GLY A 232 10.71 -8.88 10.97
CA GLY A 232 10.69 -7.76 10.03
C GLY A 232 10.21 -8.13 8.63
N ARG A 233 10.46 -9.36 8.18
CA ARG A 233 9.92 -9.88 6.91
C ARG A 233 8.42 -10.15 7.01
N ALA A 234 7.95 -10.67 8.14
CA ALA A 234 6.52 -10.85 8.39
C ALA A 234 5.77 -9.51 8.45
N MET A 235 6.36 -8.48 9.07
CA MET A 235 5.83 -7.10 9.02
C MET A 235 5.76 -6.57 7.58
N ALA A 236 6.78 -6.87 6.75
CA ALA A 236 6.80 -6.46 5.34
C ALA A 236 5.68 -7.11 4.52
N GLN A 237 5.32 -8.37 4.80
CA GLN A 237 4.19 -9.06 4.19
C GLN A 237 2.88 -8.35 4.53
N ILE A 238 2.66 -7.98 5.79
CA ILE A 238 1.47 -7.24 6.23
C ILE A 238 1.35 -5.90 5.48
N VAL A 239 2.44 -5.13 5.41
CA VAL A 239 2.42 -3.85 4.66
C VAL A 239 2.11 -4.09 3.19
N HIS A 240 2.69 -5.14 2.59
CA HIS A 240 2.47 -5.48 1.19
C HIS A 240 1.02 -5.90 0.90
N ASP A 241 0.37 -6.60 1.81
CA ASP A 241 -1.04 -7.00 1.68
C ASP A 241 -1.99 -5.80 1.62
N LEU A 242 -1.77 -4.80 2.49
CA LEU A 242 -2.65 -3.65 2.59
C LEU A 242 -2.27 -2.53 1.62
N ALA A 243 -0.98 -2.39 1.27
CA ALA A 243 -0.45 -1.34 0.40
C ALA A 243 0.51 -1.93 -0.66
N PRO A 244 0.02 -2.79 -1.57
CA PRO A 244 0.86 -3.62 -2.45
C PRO A 244 1.75 -2.84 -3.44
N GLY A 245 1.45 -1.58 -3.69
CA GLY A 245 2.25 -0.69 -4.53
C GLY A 245 3.28 0.13 -3.75
N ALA A 246 3.31 0.05 -2.42
CA ALA A 246 4.30 0.75 -1.61
C ALA A 246 5.71 0.15 -1.83
N ALA A 247 6.72 1.01 -1.88
CA ALA A 247 8.10 0.57 -1.80
C ALA A 247 8.45 0.25 -0.34
N LEU A 248 9.19 -0.83 -0.11
CA LEU A 248 9.56 -1.29 1.22
C LEU A 248 11.08 -1.22 1.41
N ASP A 249 11.52 -0.69 2.55
CA ASP A 249 12.90 -0.80 3.01
C ASP A 249 12.90 -1.40 4.43
N PHE A 250 13.90 -2.23 4.73
CA PHE A 250 14.11 -2.85 6.03
C PHE A 250 15.47 -2.43 6.61
N ALA A 251 15.54 -2.26 7.93
CA ALA A 251 16.78 -2.18 8.69
C ALA A 251 16.59 -2.82 10.07
N THR A 252 17.59 -3.55 10.57
CA THR A 252 17.50 -4.14 11.90
C THR A 252 17.47 -3.08 13.02
N ALA A 253 16.67 -3.35 14.04
CA ALA A 253 16.66 -2.57 15.29
C ALA A 253 17.59 -3.17 16.37
N PHE A 254 18.26 -4.31 16.13
CA PHE A 254 18.99 -5.11 17.12
C PHE A 254 20.47 -4.71 17.29
N LYS A 255 20.80 -3.42 17.14
CA LYS A 255 22.16 -2.90 17.33
C LYS A 255 22.31 -1.98 18.54
N GLY A 256 21.54 -2.22 19.58
CA GLY A 256 21.42 -1.34 20.73
C GLY A 256 20.65 -0.03 20.37
N GLU A 257 20.24 0.73 21.38
CA GLU A 257 19.45 1.95 21.18
C GLU A 257 20.05 2.94 20.16
N LEU A 258 21.38 3.10 20.17
CA LEU A 258 22.04 4.03 19.24
C LEU A 258 22.06 3.51 17.81
N GLY A 259 22.19 2.20 17.61
CA GLY A 259 22.12 1.57 16.29
C GLY A 259 20.70 1.63 15.74
N PHE A 260 19.70 1.41 16.58
CA PHE A 260 18.31 1.58 16.23
C PHE A 260 18.03 3.04 15.80
N ALA A 261 18.40 4.03 16.63
CA ALA A 261 18.26 5.44 16.31
C ALA A 261 18.94 5.83 14.96
N GLU A 262 20.11 5.25 14.67
CA GLU A 262 20.78 5.47 13.40
C GLU A 262 20.03 4.83 12.23
N ASN A 263 19.45 3.66 12.41
CA ASN A 263 18.67 3.01 11.36
C ASN A 263 17.32 3.71 11.10
N VAL A 264 16.70 4.37 12.10
CA VAL A 264 15.58 5.32 11.88
C VAL A 264 16.03 6.45 10.94
N ARG A 265 17.21 7.04 11.19
CA ARG A 265 17.78 8.11 10.33
C ARG A 265 18.11 7.61 8.94
N ARG A 266 18.64 6.39 8.80
CA ARG A 266 18.94 5.75 7.50
C ARG A 266 17.69 5.54 6.66
N LEU A 267 16.63 5.00 7.22
CA LEU A 267 15.34 4.82 6.53
C LEU A 267 14.74 6.18 6.12
N THR A 268 14.79 7.18 7.02
CA THR A 268 14.35 8.54 6.70
C THR A 268 15.14 9.11 5.52
N LYS A 269 16.47 8.97 5.52
CA LYS A 269 17.37 9.42 4.44
C LYS A 269 17.14 8.64 3.13
N ALA A 270 16.78 7.36 3.21
CA ALA A 270 16.41 6.53 2.06
C ALA A 270 15.05 6.93 1.45
N GLY A 271 14.35 7.87 2.06
CA GLY A 271 13.12 8.47 1.56
C GLY A 271 11.85 7.85 2.10
N ALA A 272 11.92 7.06 3.18
CA ALA A 272 10.73 6.58 3.86
C ALA A 272 9.81 7.75 4.25
N LYS A 273 8.53 7.61 4.00
CA LYS A 273 7.46 8.55 4.40
C LYS A 273 6.62 8.00 5.54
N VAL A 274 6.72 6.71 5.75
CA VAL A 274 6.12 5.97 6.85
C VAL A 274 7.20 5.04 7.38
N ILE A 275 7.32 4.89 8.69
CA ILE A 275 8.19 3.90 9.34
C ILE A 275 7.37 3.17 10.38
N ALA A 276 7.57 1.86 10.51
CA ALA A 276 7.01 1.02 11.55
C ALA A 276 8.13 0.24 12.26
N ASP A 277 8.01 0.13 13.59
CA ASP A 277 8.85 -0.74 14.41
C ASP A 277 8.01 -1.59 15.39
N ASP A 278 8.67 -2.61 15.94
CA ASP A 278 8.11 -3.52 16.93
C ASP A 278 9.08 -3.85 18.07
N VAL A 279 10.16 -3.10 18.22
CA VAL A 279 11.26 -3.38 19.16
C VAL A 279 11.32 -2.32 20.25
N ALA A 280 11.49 -2.73 21.51
CA ALA A 280 11.82 -1.86 22.61
C ALA A 280 13.07 -2.37 23.34
N TYR A 281 13.90 -1.47 23.85
CA TYR A 281 15.02 -1.80 24.71
C TYR A 281 14.64 -1.60 26.17
N LEU A 282 15.02 -2.54 27.04
CA LEU A 282 14.75 -2.49 28.49
C LEU A 282 15.37 -1.24 29.12
N GLU A 283 16.49 -0.77 28.58
CA GLU A 283 17.19 0.41 29.10
C GLU A 283 16.58 1.74 28.65
N GLU A 284 15.58 1.74 27.75
CA GLU A 284 14.94 2.99 27.32
C GLU A 284 14.23 3.67 28.50
N PRO A 285 14.40 4.98 28.68
CA PRO A 285 13.91 5.65 29.88
C PRO A 285 12.39 5.71 29.96
N PHE A 286 11.85 5.45 31.16
CA PHE A 286 10.41 5.56 31.43
C PHE A 286 9.91 6.99 31.57
N PHE A 287 10.78 7.91 31.99
CA PHE A 287 10.38 9.24 32.47
C PHE A 287 10.85 10.40 31.60
N GLN A 288 11.40 10.10 30.43
CA GLN A 288 11.88 11.09 29.44
C GLN A 288 12.05 10.42 28.06
N ASP A 289 12.15 11.21 26.99
CA ASP A 289 12.53 10.71 25.67
C ASP A 289 14.00 10.32 25.62
N GLY A 290 14.31 9.08 25.20
CA GLY A 290 15.66 8.56 25.00
C GLY A 290 16.22 8.80 23.58
N PRO A 291 17.37 8.17 23.25
CA PRO A 291 18.02 8.35 21.94
C PRO A 291 17.16 7.90 20.74
N VAL A 292 16.37 6.82 20.88
CA VAL A 292 15.47 6.35 19.82
C VAL A 292 14.32 7.32 19.62
N ALA A 293 13.67 7.77 20.71
CA ALA A 293 12.60 8.77 20.67
C ALA A 293 13.06 10.09 20.01
N ASN A 294 14.30 10.50 20.25
CA ASN A 294 14.90 11.67 19.61
C ASN A 294 15.02 11.48 18.08
N ALA A 295 15.52 10.32 17.63
CA ALA A 295 15.63 10.02 16.20
C ALA A 295 14.25 9.96 15.53
N ILE A 296 13.24 9.45 16.23
CA ILE A 296 11.83 9.49 15.79
C ILE A 296 11.36 10.95 15.65
N GLY A 297 11.65 11.80 16.65
CA GLY A 297 11.32 13.22 16.59
C GLY A 297 11.95 13.93 15.38
N GLU A 298 13.21 13.61 15.04
CA GLU A 298 13.90 14.10 13.83
C GLU A 298 13.21 13.62 12.55
N ALA A 299 12.84 12.33 12.48
CA ALA A 299 12.13 11.74 11.35
C ALA A 299 10.74 12.37 11.15
N VAL A 300 9.97 12.54 12.22
CA VAL A 300 8.65 13.19 12.20
C VAL A 300 8.78 14.66 11.81
N GLY A 301 9.80 15.36 12.32
CA GLY A 301 10.13 16.72 11.91
C GLY A 301 10.49 16.84 10.42
N SER A 302 11.00 15.77 9.82
CA SER A 302 11.25 15.64 8.37
C SER A 302 10.02 15.18 7.57
N GLY A 303 8.89 15.02 8.24
CA GLY A 303 7.60 14.67 7.64
C GLY A 303 7.28 13.16 7.57
N VAL A 304 8.03 12.30 8.23
CA VAL A 304 7.76 10.87 8.35
C VAL A 304 6.63 10.62 9.35
N SER A 305 5.68 9.74 9.03
CA SER A 305 4.72 9.19 10.01
C SER A 305 5.35 7.95 10.64
N TYR A 306 5.52 7.96 11.96
CA TYR A 306 6.20 6.90 12.68
C TYR A 306 5.24 6.11 13.55
N PHE A 307 5.22 4.79 13.39
CA PHE A 307 4.38 3.84 14.10
C PHE A 307 5.26 2.90 14.91
N SER A 308 4.91 2.68 16.18
CA SER A 308 5.63 1.76 17.05
C SER A 308 4.63 0.82 17.71
N ALA A 309 4.97 -0.45 17.83
CA ALA A 309 4.19 -1.43 18.58
C ALA A 309 4.07 -0.98 20.04
N ALA A 310 2.86 -1.06 20.61
CA ALA A 310 2.64 -0.60 21.99
C ALA A 310 3.34 -1.45 23.05
N GLY A 311 3.76 -2.68 22.69
CA GLY A 311 4.32 -3.69 23.58
C GLY A 311 3.29 -4.76 23.97
N ASN A 312 3.78 -5.92 24.40
CA ASN A 312 2.94 -7.08 24.75
C ASN A 312 2.95 -7.39 26.25
N ASP A 313 3.20 -6.37 27.07
CA ASP A 313 3.52 -6.50 28.50
C ASP A 313 2.34 -6.19 29.42
N ASN A 314 1.15 -5.99 28.86
CA ASN A 314 -0.03 -5.80 29.70
C ASN A 314 -0.43 -7.10 30.39
N LEU A 315 -0.78 -7.02 31.64
CA LEU A 315 -1.15 -8.16 32.47
C LEU A 315 -2.50 -7.92 33.16
N ILE A 316 -3.45 -8.79 32.91
CA ILE A 316 -4.79 -8.71 33.50
C ILE A 316 -4.94 -9.78 34.59
N VAL A 317 -5.11 -9.36 35.84
CA VAL A 317 -5.41 -10.23 36.96
C VAL A 317 -6.75 -9.81 37.61
N ALA A 318 -7.69 -10.72 37.71
CA ALA A 318 -9.04 -10.45 38.21
C ALA A 318 -9.74 -9.23 37.54
N GLY A 319 -9.52 -9.05 36.25
CA GLY A 319 -10.10 -7.95 35.47
C GLY A 319 -9.38 -6.60 35.64
N ARG A 320 -8.23 -6.56 36.27
CA ARG A 320 -7.42 -5.35 36.49
C ARG A 320 -6.09 -5.43 35.76
N ASN A 321 -5.65 -4.31 35.25
CA ASN A 321 -4.33 -4.18 34.69
C ASN A 321 -3.29 -4.04 35.79
N VAL A 322 -2.30 -4.95 35.82
CA VAL A 322 -1.29 -5.05 36.88
C VAL A 322 0.11 -5.32 36.36
N GLY A 323 0.37 -5.06 35.03
CA GLY A 323 1.65 -5.31 34.37
C GLY A 323 2.79 -4.41 34.88
N SER A 324 2.50 -3.38 35.66
CA SER A 324 3.51 -2.52 36.30
C SER A 324 3.05 -2.07 37.68
N TRP A 325 4.02 -1.57 38.46
CA TRP A 325 3.80 -0.89 39.74
C TRP A 325 4.58 0.42 39.74
N GLU A 326 3.99 1.49 40.29
CA GLU A 326 4.62 2.83 40.38
C GLU A 326 4.28 3.49 41.72
N ALA A 327 5.31 3.98 42.42
CA ALA A 327 5.18 4.80 43.62
C ALA A 327 5.61 6.25 43.34
N ALA A 328 4.88 7.20 43.89
CA ALA A 328 5.16 8.63 43.72
C ALA A 328 6.49 9.08 44.36
N ALA A 329 7.02 8.30 45.30
CA ALA A 329 8.29 8.55 45.97
C ALA A 329 8.82 7.26 46.60
N PHE A 330 10.12 7.14 46.73
CA PHE A 330 10.74 6.12 47.54
C PHE A 330 10.30 6.30 49.02
N ARG A 331 9.66 5.32 49.57
CA ARG A 331 9.22 5.30 50.99
C ARG A 331 10.11 4.36 51.79
N GLU A 332 11.02 4.93 52.51
CA GLU A 332 12.03 4.18 53.26
C GLU A 332 11.43 3.32 54.41
N THR A 333 11.93 2.11 54.52
CA THR A 333 11.72 1.20 55.66
C THR A 333 12.95 0.34 55.89
N SER A 334 13.03 -0.37 57.04
CA SER A 334 14.06 -1.37 57.26
C SER A 334 13.93 -2.52 56.27
N CYS A 335 15.06 -3.00 55.78
CA CYS A 335 15.13 -4.14 54.88
C CYS A 335 14.78 -5.46 55.56
N PRO A 336 14.40 -6.52 54.83
CA PRO A 336 14.22 -7.86 55.35
C PRO A 336 15.49 -8.34 56.07
N PRO A 337 15.39 -8.85 57.30
CA PRO A 337 16.56 -9.22 58.12
C PRO A 337 17.49 -10.26 57.47
N PHE A 338 16.95 -11.21 56.73
CA PHE A 338 17.78 -12.21 56.02
C PHE A 338 18.57 -11.57 54.87
N LEU A 339 17.99 -10.55 54.17
CA LEU A 339 18.68 -9.82 53.11
C LEU A 339 19.84 -8.98 53.71
N THR A 340 19.57 -8.21 54.76
CA THR A 340 20.62 -7.41 55.44
C THR A 340 21.72 -8.32 56.04
N ALA A 341 21.39 -9.55 56.48
CA ALA A 341 22.37 -10.50 56.96
C ALA A 341 23.26 -11.08 55.82
N ALA A 342 22.70 -11.26 54.65
CA ALA A 342 23.42 -11.75 53.47
C ALA A 342 24.24 -10.65 52.78
N GLU A 343 23.68 -9.44 52.71
CA GLU A 343 24.30 -8.25 52.10
C GLU A 343 24.20 -7.05 53.05
N PRO A 344 25.22 -6.82 53.91
CA PRO A 344 25.21 -5.77 54.93
C PRO A 344 25.14 -4.34 54.42
N SER A 345 25.35 -4.11 53.13
CA SER A 345 25.19 -2.80 52.49
C SER A 345 23.73 -2.39 52.23
N VAL A 346 22.82 -3.37 52.32
CA VAL A 346 21.37 -3.18 52.09
C VAL A 346 20.73 -2.71 53.39
N GLU A 347 20.47 -1.39 53.49
CA GLU A 347 19.96 -0.78 54.74
C GLU A 347 18.63 -0.08 54.60
N HIS A 348 18.29 0.43 53.39
CA HIS A 348 17.19 1.36 53.14
C HIS A 348 16.22 0.80 52.10
N CYS A 349 15.30 -0.08 52.49
CA CYS A 349 14.36 -0.69 51.55
C CYS A 349 13.11 0.14 51.30
N MET A 350 12.50 -0.11 50.14
CA MET A 350 11.23 0.48 49.75
C MET A 350 10.09 -0.14 50.60
N ASN A 351 9.26 0.70 51.19
CA ASN A 351 8.00 0.28 51.79
C ASN A 351 6.91 0.25 50.69
N PHE A 352 6.45 -0.93 50.32
CA PHE A 352 5.42 -1.12 49.30
C PHE A 352 3.99 -0.88 49.81
N ARG A 353 3.82 -0.52 51.08
CA ARG A 353 2.53 -0.09 51.63
C ARG A 353 2.39 1.41 51.59
N PRO A 354 1.55 1.98 50.70
CA PRO A 354 1.38 3.45 50.57
C PRO A 354 0.53 4.05 51.69
N GLY A 355 -0.29 3.23 52.35
CA GLY A 355 -1.22 3.66 53.41
C GLY A 355 -0.80 3.30 54.85
N ALA A 356 -1.70 3.48 55.81
CA ALA A 356 -1.48 3.11 57.20
C ALA A 356 -1.38 1.60 57.40
N GLY A 357 -0.51 1.18 58.30
CA GLY A 357 -0.29 -0.21 58.64
C GLY A 357 1.17 -0.56 58.84
N PRO A 358 1.51 -1.83 59.18
CA PRO A 358 2.92 -2.22 59.22
C PRO A 358 3.60 -2.05 57.87
N ALA A 359 4.86 -1.64 57.86
CA ALA A 359 5.63 -1.52 56.63
C ALA A 359 5.73 -2.87 55.90
N ASP A 360 5.80 -2.79 54.57
CA ASP A 360 5.96 -3.96 53.68
C ASP A 360 7.23 -3.76 52.89
N PRO A 361 8.36 -4.42 53.26
CA PRO A 361 9.66 -4.16 52.66
C PRO A 361 9.88 -4.93 51.37
N SER A 362 8.89 -5.64 50.84
CA SER A 362 9.04 -6.44 49.58
C SER A 362 7.73 -6.54 48.83
N PHE A 363 7.82 -6.72 47.53
CA PHE A 363 6.68 -6.88 46.60
C PHE A 363 6.49 -8.34 46.23
N GLY A 364 5.34 -8.90 46.59
CA GLY A 364 5.04 -10.31 46.35
C GLY A 364 4.61 -10.64 44.95
N LEU A 365 5.28 -11.61 44.32
CA LEU A 365 5.00 -12.13 42.99
C LEU A 365 4.79 -13.63 43.02
N SER A 366 4.01 -14.16 42.07
CA SER A 366 3.94 -15.57 41.72
C SER A 366 4.50 -15.75 40.35
N VAL A 367 5.54 -16.58 40.17
CA VAL A 367 6.18 -16.89 38.91
C VAL A 367 5.82 -18.32 38.53
N GLY A 368 5.28 -18.52 37.33
CA GLY A 368 4.88 -19.82 36.80
C GLY A 368 6.04 -20.81 36.77
N GLY A 369 5.73 -22.10 36.70
CA GLY A 369 6.79 -23.12 36.61
C GLY A 369 7.53 -23.04 35.29
N GLU A 370 8.87 -23.04 35.33
CA GLU A 370 9.75 -22.92 34.14
C GLU A 370 9.55 -21.60 33.36
N GLU A 371 8.92 -20.56 34.00
CA GLU A 371 8.71 -19.24 33.45
C GLU A 371 9.80 -18.25 33.93
N THR A 372 10.04 -17.22 33.15
CA THR A 372 11.03 -16.20 33.49
C THR A 372 10.34 -14.94 34.03
N LEU A 373 10.79 -14.45 35.15
CA LEU A 373 10.55 -13.11 35.64
C LEU A 373 11.53 -12.15 34.95
N THR A 374 11.03 -11.16 34.23
CA THR A 374 11.81 -10.01 33.78
C THR A 374 11.16 -8.74 34.38
N LEU A 375 11.88 -8.08 35.25
CA LEU A 375 11.45 -6.85 35.91
C LEU A 375 12.40 -5.72 35.54
N ASP A 376 11.87 -4.69 34.89
CA ASP A 376 12.58 -3.46 34.56
C ASP A 376 12.20 -2.38 35.56
N LEU A 377 13.13 -2.01 36.44
CA LEU A 377 12.98 -1.01 37.48
C LEU A 377 13.67 0.29 37.08
N GLN A 378 12.92 1.39 37.07
CA GLN A 378 13.47 2.72 36.79
C GLN A 378 12.93 3.75 37.77
N TRP A 379 13.68 4.82 37.99
CA TRP A 379 13.28 5.93 38.83
C TRP A 379 13.44 7.29 38.16
N ALA A 380 12.69 8.27 38.65
CA ALA A 380 12.59 9.59 38.03
C ALA A 380 13.79 10.48 38.37
N GLU A 381 14.92 10.14 37.79
CA GLU A 381 16.12 10.98 37.67
C GLU A 381 16.51 11.09 36.20
N PRO A 382 17.03 12.22 35.72
CA PRO A 382 17.41 12.34 34.31
C PRO A 382 18.68 11.55 34.02
N TRP A 383 18.77 10.97 32.85
CA TRP A 383 20.03 10.41 32.35
C TRP A 383 21.13 11.49 32.41
N ASN A 384 22.34 11.07 32.71
CA ASN A 384 23.52 11.93 32.94
C ASN A 384 23.38 12.87 34.15
N GLY A 385 22.44 12.61 35.06
CA GLY A 385 22.19 13.33 36.28
C GLY A 385 21.69 12.44 37.41
N VAL A 386 22.01 11.17 37.35
CA VAL A 386 21.65 10.17 38.37
C VAL A 386 22.46 10.42 39.63
N ARG A 387 21.74 10.49 40.75
CA ARG A 387 22.30 10.79 42.08
C ARG A 387 21.90 9.77 43.13
N THR A 388 20.99 8.88 42.78
CA THR A 388 20.47 7.78 43.61
C THR A 388 20.92 6.46 43.02
N ASP A 389 21.41 5.56 43.86
CA ASP A 389 21.74 4.19 43.53
C ASP A 389 20.65 3.29 44.10
N ILE A 390 19.90 2.60 43.25
CA ILE A 390 18.74 1.78 43.65
C ILE A 390 18.93 0.38 43.07
N ASP A 391 18.85 -0.61 43.95
CA ASP A 391 19.08 -2.02 43.68
C ASP A 391 17.81 -2.83 43.87
N ALA A 392 17.67 -3.95 43.19
CA ALA A 392 16.58 -4.90 43.34
C ALA A 392 17.09 -6.30 43.68
N TYR A 393 16.52 -6.95 44.68
CA TYR A 393 16.88 -8.29 45.17
C TYR A 393 15.68 -9.22 45.14
N LEU A 394 15.90 -10.48 44.74
CA LEU A 394 14.85 -11.51 44.75
C LEU A 394 14.93 -12.38 46.01
N LEU A 395 13.80 -12.49 46.68
CA LEU A 395 13.66 -13.27 47.94
C LEU A 395 12.67 -14.39 47.70
N ASN A 396 12.79 -15.47 48.50
CA ASN A 396 11.76 -16.50 48.59
C ASN A 396 10.55 -16.03 49.41
N ALA A 397 9.51 -16.84 49.53
CA ALA A 397 8.32 -16.54 50.31
C ALA A 397 8.57 -16.32 51.80
N LEU A 398 9.72 -16.74 52.35
CA LEU A 398 10.12 -16.53 53.73
C LEU A 398 10.94 -15.26 53.94
N GLY A 399 11.23 -14.55 52.87
CA GLY A 399 12.05 -13.34 52.89
C GLY A 399 13.56 -13.61 52.89
N GLU A 400 13.98 -14.84 52.59
CA GLU A 400 15.38 -15.20 52.43
C GLU A 400 15.83 -14.91 50.99
N PRO A 401 17.00 -14.26 50.77
CA PRO A 401 17.47 -13.95 49.44
C PRO A 401 17.73 -15.21 48.65
N LEU A 402 17.26 -15.23 47.40
CA LEU A 402 17.59 -16.25 46.42
C LEU A 402 19.01 -16.04 45.93
N SER A 403 19.73 -17.15 45.71
CA SER A 403 21.08 -17.14 45.18
C SER A 403 21.30 -18.26 44.18
N GLU A 404 22.21 -18.05 43.28
CA GLU A 404 22.72 -19.08 42.35
C GLU A 404 24.23 -19.24 42.51
N GLU A 405 24.73 -20.43 42.21
CA GLU A 405 26.16 -20.68 42.30
C GLU A 405 26.87 -20.22 41.00
N VAL A 406 27.71 -19.22 41.17
CA VAL A 406 28.60 -18.74 40.08
C VAL A 406 30.05 -18.99 40.48
N GLU A 407 30.74 -19.81 39.72
CA GLU A 407 32.15 -20.20 40.00
C GLU A 407 32.36 -20.79 41.43
N GLY A 408 31.32 -21.50 41.94
CA GLY A 408 31.39 -22.13 43.27
C GLY A 408 31.19 -21.17 44.43
N LYS A 409 30.64 -20.00 44.19
CA LYS A 409 30.24 -19.02 45.19
C LYS A 409 28.76 -18.68 45.06
N PRO A 410 28.02 -18.56 46.16
CA PRO A 410 26.67 -18.05 46.10
C PRO A 410 26.67 -16.56 45.72
N VAL A 411 25.94 -16.24 44.66
CA VAL A 411 25.69 -14.85 44.21
C VAL A 411 24.18 -14.60 44.34
N LEU A 412 23.81 -13.51 44.96
CA LEU A 412 22.41 -13.14 45.14
C LEU A 412 21.75 -12.91 43.79
N ILE A 413 20.50 -13.39 43.65
CA ILE A 413 19.69 -13.07 42.50
C ILE A 413 19.13 -11.66 42.69
N GLY A 414 19.56 -10.74 41.82
CA GLY A 414 19.19 -9.34 41.88
C GLY A 414 19.78 -8.56 40.71
N SER A 415 19.49 -7.29 40.70
CA SER A 415 20.13 -6.28 39.84
C SER A 415 20.64 -5.20 40.77
N TYR A 416 21.93 -5.03 40.82
CA TYR A 416 22.65 -4.11 41.73
C TYR A 416 23.84 -3.46 41.00
N GLY A 417 23.54 -2.84 39.90
CA GLY A 417 24.50 -2.05 39.09
C GLY A 417 24.82 -0.71 39.75
N ASN A 418 25.99 -0.15 39.41
CA ASN A 418 26.32 1.20 39.87
C ASN A 418 25.68 2.23 38.94
N SER A 419 24.45 2.64 39.24
CA SER A 419 23.65 3.59 38.47
C SER A 419 24.24 5.00 38.47
N ILE A 420 25.03 5.37 39.50
CA ILE A 420 25.81 6.64 39.52
C ILE A 420 26.94 6.56 38.48
N ALA A 421 27.58 5.42 38.30
CA ALA A 421 28.63 5.26 37.32
C ALA A 421 28.06 5.15 35.87
N SER A 422 26.96 4.41 35.67
CA SER A 422 26.30 4.29 34.36
C SER A 422 25.57 5.56 33.91
N GLN A 423 25.16 6.39 34.89
CA GLN A 423 24.32 7.58 34.69
C GLN A 423 22.98 7.24 33.99
N LYS A 424 22.51 5.99 34.17
CA LYS A 424 21.16 5.54 33.79
C LYS A 424 20.40 5.08 35.04
N PRO A 425 19.20 5.59 35.33
CA PRO A 425 18.40 5.21 36.48
C PRO A 425 17.58 3.94 36.19
N VAL A 426 18.27 2.83 35.95
CA VAL A 426 17.64 1.56 35.53
C VAL A 426 18.37 0.37 36.15
N GLU A 427 17.56 -0.58 36.63
CA GLU A 427 17.96 -1.90 37.05
C GLU A 427 17.04 -2.95 36.42
N VAL A 428 17.61 -4.01 35.83
CA VAL A 428 16.86 -5.10 35.19
C VAL A 428 17.15 -6.40 35.91
N LEU A 429 16.13 -6.92 36.62
CA LEU A 429 16.21 -8.19 37.30
C LEU A 429 15.56 -9.30 36.47
N GLN A 430 16.32 -10.35 36.16
CA GLN A 430 15.81 -11.52 35.48
C GLN A 430 16.04 -12.80 36.31
N TRP A 431 15.04 -13.66 36.35
CA TRP A 431 15.13 -14.96 37.04
C TRP A 431 14.19 -15.98 36.38
N GLU A 432 14.70 -17.13 36.06
CA GLU A 432 13.89 -18.27 35.63
C GLU A 432 13.50 -19.13 36.83
N ASN A 433 12.22 -19.41 37.02
CA ASN A 433 11.76 -20.32 38.02
C ASN A 433 12.18 -21.75 37.69
N PRO A 434 13.14 -22.35 38.43
CA PRO A 434 13.62 -23.70 38.11
C PRO A 434 12.60 -24.80 38.45
N SER A 435 11.53 -24.45 39.18
CA SER A 435 10.45 -25.37 39.54
C SER A 435 9.49 -25.58 38.38
N LYS A 436 8.90 -26.77 38.30
CA LYS A 436 7.79 -27.06 37.36
C LYS A 436 6.44 -26.52 37.81
N SER A 437 6.40 -25.95 39.03
CA SER A 437 5.18 -25.39 39.62
C SER A 437 5.37 -23.91 39.91
N PRO A 438 4.29 -23.12 39.96
CA PRO A 438 4.40 -21.74 40.34
C PRO A 438 5.09 -21.57 41.70
N THR A 439 5.98 -20.58 41.77
CA THR A 439 6.74 -20.25 42.98
C THR A 439 6.41 -18.82 43.41
N GLU A 440 6.10 -18.62 44.69
CA GLU A 440 5.96 -17.29 45.26
C GLU A 440 7.34 -16.74 45.63
N VAL A 441 7.62 -15.54 45.17
CA VAL A 441 8.85 -14.79 45.43
C VAL A 441 8.51 -13.35 45.81
N ASN A 442 9.46 -12.67 46.41
CA ASN A 442 9.32 -11.27 46.77
C ASN A 442 10.47 -10.46 46.19
N VAL A 443 10.20 -9.26 45.72
CA VAL A 443 11.20 -8.30 45.27
C VAL A 443 11.42 -7.25 46.32
N ALA A 444 12.62 -7.16 46.89
CA ALA A 444 13.03 -6.05 47.73
C ALA A 444 13.78 -5.02 46.87
N ILE A 445 13.47 -3.74 47.06
CA ILE A 445 14.16 -2.64 46.36
C ILE A 445 14.90 -1.83 47.45
N ASP A 446 16.22 -1.76 47.34
CA ASP A 446 17.07 -0.98 48.24
C ASP A 446 17.53 0.31 47.59
N ARG A 447 17.67 1.34 48.41
CA ARG A 447 18.37 2.57 48.00
C ARG A 447 19.74 2.55 48.67
N CYS A 448 20.72 2.14 47.93
CA CYS A 448 22.08 1.98 48.40
C CYS A 448 22.68 3.30 48.89
N SER A 449 23.26 3.28 50.10
CA SER A 449 23.92 4.46 50.70
C SER A 449 25.20 4.07 51.42
N GLY A 450 26.19 4.97 51.45
CA GLY A 450 27.43 4.75 52.17
C GLY A 450 28.62 4.32 51.31
N PRO A 451 29.77 4.01 51.95
CA PRO A 451 31.04 3.83 51.22
C PRO A 451 31.17 2.59 50.37
N ILE A 452 30.26 1.63 50.50
CA ILE A 452 30.26 0.37 49.75
C ILE A 452 29.51 0.53 48.43
N CYS A 453 28.49 1.39 48.42
CA CYS A 453 27.86 1.92 47.24
C CYS A 453 28.74 3.05 46.64
N ASN A 454 28.26 3.72 45.61
CA ASN A 454 28.94 4.90 45.18
C ASN A 454 28.94 5.99 46.28
N PRO A 455 30.11 6.52 46.73
CA PRO A 455 30.19 7.53 47.77
C PRO A 455 29.47 8.84 47.39
N ASP A 456 29.17 9.03 46.12
CA ASP A 456 28.41 10.18 45.63
C ASP A 456 26.90 9.95 45.61
N ALA A 457 26.42 8.76 45.99
CA ALA A 457 25.01 8.44 46.08
C ALA A 457 24.32 9.24 47.20
N SER A 458 23.15 9.81 46.87
CA SER A 458 22.39 10.65 47.78
C SER A 458 21.28 9.85 48.47
N SER A 459 21.46 9.55 49.73
CA SER A 459 20.42 8.97 50.61
C SER A 459 19.27 9.92 50.96
N ALA A 460 19.45 11.24 50.70
CA ALA A 460 18.44 12.26 50.97
C ALA A 460 17.33 12.35 49.91
N LEU A 461 17.51 11.75 48.75
CA LEU A 461 16.54 11.78 47.65
C LEU A 461 15.52 10.65 47.77
N SER A 462 14.28 10.96 47.48
CA SER A 462 13.18 9.99 47.43
C SER A 462 12.50 10.06 46.05
N PRO A 463 13.17 9.55 45.01
CA PRO A 463 12.63 9.66 43.66
C PRO A 463 11.33 8.86 43.54
N ARG A 464 10.50 9.24 42.57
CA ARG A 464 9.44 8.37 42.02
C ARG A 464 10.10 7.19 41.39
N LEU A 465 9.51 6.00 41.58
CA LEU A 465 10.02 4.79 40.93
C LEU A 465 8.88 3.96 40.37
N LYS A 466 9.18 3.22 39.35
CA LYS A 466 8.28 2.34 38.64
C LYS A 466 9.03 1.08 38.20
N PHE A 467 8.39 -0.08 38.32
CA PHE A 467 8.85 -1.23 37.54
C PHE A 467 7.74 -1.76 36.64
N ALA A 468 8.15 -2.37 35.54
CA ALA A 468 7.31 -3.12 34.62
C ALA A 468 7.68 -4.60 34.66
N LEU A 469 6.68 -5.45 34.57
CA LEU A 469 6.83 -6.91 34.40
C LEU A 469 6.77 -7.19 32.90
N LEU A 470 7.90 -7.49 32.28
CA LEU A 470 8.03 -7.67 30.85
C LEU A 470 8.03 -9.16 30.50
N GLU A 471 7.58 -9.53 29.30
CA GLU A 471 7.47 -10.90 28.84
C GLU A 471 6.74 -11.83 29.85
N ASN A 472 5.69 -11.31 30.49
CA ASN A 472 5.11 -11.78 31.76
C ASN A 472 4.15 -12.97 31.62
N GLY A 473 4.32 -13.86 30.65
CA GLY A 473 3.40 -14.97 30.37
C GLY A 473 2.99 -15.84 31.56
N GLY A 474 3.83 -15.96 32.57
CA GLY A 474 3.57 -16.73 33.79
C GLY A 474 3.77 -15.94 35.06
N VAL A 475 4.02 -14.64 35.05
CA VAL A 475 4.33 -13.78 36.18
C VAL A 475 3.12 -12.93 36.58
N ARG A 476 2.83 -12.83 37.90
CA ARG A 476 1.74 -11.97 38.37
C ARG A 476 1.97 -11.55 39.82
N PRO A 477 1.53 -10.35 40.25
CA PRO A 477 1.48 -9.96 41.64
C PRO A 477 0.58 -10.90 42.45
N THR A 478 0.95 -11.18 43.71
CA THR A 478 0.09 -11.94 44.61
C THR A 478 -1.18 -11.14 44.95
N SER A 479 -2.27 -11.82 45.29
CA SER A 479 -3.52 -11.14 45.67
C SER A 479 -3.35 -10.26 46.92
N ALA A 480 -2.45 -10.65 47.84
CA ALA A 480 -2.11 -9.86 49.01
C ALA A 480 -1.40 -8.56 48.60
N GLN A 481 -0.45 -8.65 47.71
CA GLN A 481 0.30 -7.48 47.22
C GLN A 481 -0.58 -6.50 46.44
N LEU A 482 -1.49 -7.00 45.60
CA LEU A 482 -2.43 -6.14 44.87
C LEU A 482 -3.30 -5.32 45.85
N ALA A 483 -3.84 -5.97 46.90
CA ALA A 483 -4.66 -5.29 47.92
C ALA A 483 -3.86 -4.21 48.69
N ILE A 484 -2.56 -4.40 48.91
CA ILE A 484 -1.67 -3.43 49.56
C ILE A 484 -1.42 -2.24 48.66
N SER A 485 -1.06 -2.48 47.38
CA SER A 485 -0.65 -1.43 46.41
C SER A 485 -1.84 -0.52 46.03
N GLU A 486 -3.05 -1.04 45.95
CA GLU A 486 -4.27 -0.28 45.65
C GLU A 486 -4.60 0.85 46.63
N ALA A 487 -3.97 0.84 47.81
CA ALA A 487 -4.17 1.88 48.82
C ALA A 487 -3.51 3.25 48.44
N GLY A 488 -2.78 3.36 47.32
CA GLY A 488 -2.21 4.64 46.88
C GLY A 488 -1.13 4.56 45.83
N ASP A 489 -0.68 3.40 45.38
CA ASP A 489 0.25 3.22 44.27
C ASP A 489 -0.49 3.08 42.95
N THR A 490 0.19 3.31 41.84
CA THR A 490 -0.37 3.11 40.48
C THR A 490 0.01 1.71 40.01
N LEU A 491 -0.96 0.97 39.52
CA LEU A 491 -0.75 -0.32 38.85
C LEU A 491 -1.11 -0.22 37.38
N GLY A 492 -0.42 -0.93 36.52
CA GLY A 492 -0.87 -1.31 35.20
C GLY A 492 -0.17 -0.70 33.98
N PRO A 493 0.13 0.58 33.88
CA PRO A 493 0.70 1.14 32.64
C PRO A 493 2.05 0.52 32.25
N THR A 494 2.10 -0.12 31.07
CA THR A 494 3.28 -0.84 30.58
C THR A 494 3.91 -0.25 29.32
N VAL A 495 3.29 0.72 28.65
CA VAL A 495 3.95 1.45 27.55
C VAL A 495 5.09 2.30 28.11
N PHE A 496 6.27 2.24 27.50
CA PHE A 496 7.47 2.99 27.89
C PHE A 496 8.39 3.27 26.70
N GLY A 497 9.54 3.88 26.94
CA GLY A 497 10.57 4.14 25.94
C GLY A 497 10.09 5.04 24.80
N HIS A 498 10.62 4.82 23.60
CA HIS A 498 10.29 5.62 22.43
C HIS A 498 8.82 5.50 21.99
N THR A 499 8.17 4.35 22.23
CA THR A 499 6.73 4.14 22.00
C THR A 499 5.89 5.09 22.83
N GLY A 500 6.37 5.45 24.04
CA GLY A 500 5.78 6.45 24.93
C GLY A 500 5.89 7.88 24.44
N SER A 501 6.80 8.18 23.52
CA SER A 501 7.02 9.52 22.98
C SER A 501 5.78 10.11 22.31
N THR A 502 5.61 11.42 22.43
CA THR A 502 4.56 12.16 21.70
C THR A 502 4.74 12.14 20.18
N ASN A 503 5.95 11.85 19.69
CA ASN A 503 6.28 11.79 18.27
C ASN A 503 5.88 10.45 17.65
N ALA A 504 6.02 9.34 18.36
CA ALA A 504 5.60 8.02 17.91
C ALA A 504 4.08 7.85 18.00
N ILE A 505 3.49 7.16 17.02
CA ILE A 505 2.12 6.66 17.06
C ILE A 505 2.20 5.24 17.62
N ALA A 506 1.86 5.06 18.89
CA ALA A 506 1.82 3.75 19.55
C ALA A 506 0.58 2.98 19.06
N VAL A 507 0.77 1.75 18.60
CA VAL A 507 -0.29 0.91 18.05
C VAL A 507 -0.54 -0.30 18.93
N GLY A 508 -1.70 -0.36 19.56
CA GLY A 508 -2.15 -1.53 20.31
C GLY A 508 -2.78 -2.58 19.41
N ALA A 509 -3.02 -3.77 19.97
CA ALA A 509 -3.46 -4.95 19.25
C ALA A 509 -4.94 -5.27 19.50
N VAL A 510 -5.66 -5.56 18.41
CA VAL A 510 -7.03 -6.10 18.41
C VAL A 510 -7.08 -7.30 17.48
N ARG A 511 -7.57 -8.43 18.01
CA ARG A 511 -7.62 -9.65 17.21
C ARG A 511 -8.43 -9.48 15.94
N TYR A 512 -7.91 -9.97 14.79
CA TYR A 512 -8.60 -9.85 13.51
C TYR A 512 -10.03 -10.41 13.52
N SER A 513 -10.31 -11.41 14.37
CA SER A 513 -11.61 -12.08 14.47
C SER A 513 -12.53 -11.55 15.58
N ASP A 514 -12.05 -10.64 16.43
CA ASP A 514 -12.83 -10.07 17.55
C ASP A 514 -12.45 -8.60 17.80
N ALA A 515 -13.16 -7.70 17.13
CA ALA A 515 -12.96 -6.26 17.28
C ALA A 515 -13.59 -5.64 18.54
N SER A 516 -14.19 -6.45 19.41
CA SER A 516 -14.94 -5.93 20.57
C SER A 516 -14.05 -5.57 21.77
N LYS A 517 -12.78 -5.94 21.75
CA LYS A 517 -11.81 -5.72 22.84
C LYS A 517 -10.37 -5.72 22.34
N PRO A 518 -9.45 -5.00 23.01
CA PRO A 518 -8.02 -5.17 22.79
C PRO A 518 -7.54 -6.53 23.27
N GLU A 519 -6.42 -7.00 22.73
CA GLU A 519 -5.74 -8.19 23.26
C GLU A 519 -5.31 -7.96 24.73
N ALA A 520 -5.34 -9.03 25.50
CA ALA A 520 -5.08 -8.94 26.95
C ALA A 520 -3.64 -8.49 27.25
N TYR A 521 -2.71 -8.87 26.41
CA TYR A 521 -1.29 -8.51 26.50
C TYR A 521 -0.95 -7.14 25.92
N SER A 522 -1.81 -6.53 25.10
CA SER A 522 -1.54 -5.23 24.47
C SER A 522 -1.26 -4.17 25.55
N SER A 523 -0.05 -3.61 25.54
CA SER A 523 0.43 -2.65 26.55
C SER A 523 -0.42 -1.39 26.57
N ARG A 524 -0.58 -0.83 27.77
CA ARG A 524 -1.46 0.30 28.07
C ARG A 524 -0.71 1.46 28.69
N GLY A 525 -1.26 2.64 28.51
CA GLY A 525 -0.80 3.86 29.14
C GLY A 525 -1.48 4.20 30.48
N PRO A 526 -1.28 5.42 30.97
CA PRO A 526 -0.49 6.50 30.35
C PRO A 526 1.02 6.37 30.58
N VAL A 527 1.81 7.09 29.76
CA VAL A 527 3.23 7.34 30.01
C VAL A 527 3.38 8.68 30.72
N LYS A 528 4.38 8.80 31.61
CA LYS A 528 4.63 10.02 32.37
C LYS A 528 6.07 10.50 32.15
N HIS A 529 6.24 11.71 31.65
CA HIS A 529 7.55 12.35 31.53
C HIS A 529 7.72 13.47 32.55
N PHE A 530 8.89 13.51 33.17
CA PHE A 530 9.30 14.54 34.16
C PHE A 530 10.51 15.35 33.74
N PHE A 531 11.20 14.92 32.69
CA PHE A 531 12.39 15.58 32.15
C PHE A 531 12.26 15.78 30.64
N GLY A 532 12.98 16.75 30.11
CA GLY A 532 13.14 16.93 28.68
C GLY A 532 13.90 15.74 28.05
N PRO A 533 13.97 15.67 26.72
CA PRO A 533 14.68 14.61 26.00
C PRO A 533 16.16 14.51 26.39
N VAL A 534 16.73 13.31 26.37
CA VAL A 534 18.17 13.08 26.57
C VAL A 534 18.96 13.87 25.51
N GLY A 535 19.78 14.83 25.97
CA GLY A 535 20.51 15.76 25.11
C GLY A 535 22.04 15.64 25.24
N GLY A 536 22.64 14.51 24.89
CA GLY A 536 24.10 14.28 25.01
C GLY A 536 24.52 13.99 26.47
N ALA A 537 25.66 14.49 26.93
CA ALA A 537 26.27 14.14 28.23
C ALA A 537 25.80 15.02 29.43
N THR A 538 24.85 15.91 29.23
CA THR A 538 24.32 16.78 30.31
C THR A 538 22.89 16.33 30.67
N PRO A 539 22.54 16.33 31.99
CA PRO A 539 21.19 15.97 32.40
C PRO A 539 20.14 16.90 31.80
N ALA A 540 19.05 16.31 31.33
CA ALA A 540 17.93 17.09 30.85
C ALA A 540 17.26 17.87 31.99
N ALA A 541 16.79 19.10 31.69
CA ALA A 541 16.08 19.90 32.68
C ALA A 541 14.74 19.25 33.06
N PRO A 542 14.32 19.37 34.34
CA PRO A 542 12.97 18.98 34.73
C PRO A 542 11.92 19.79 33.95
N ILE A 543 10.83 19.14 33.59
CA ILE A 543 9.64 19.75 32.97
C ILE A 543 8.44 19.64 33.88
N ALA A 544 7.38 20.38 33.57
CA ALA A 544 6.08 20.11 34.19
C ALA A 544 5.68 18.67 33.87
N PRO A 545 5.20 17.88 34.84
CA PRO A 545 4.80 16.49 34.58
C PRO A 545 3.85 16.41 33.40
N GLN A 546 4.20 15.57 32.42
CA GLN A 546 3.37 15.29 31.26
C GLN A 546 2.80 13.89 31.41
N GLU A 547 1.49 13.76 31.26
CA GLU A 547 0.81 12.49 31.17
C GLU A 547 0.36 12.30 29.73
N ILE A 548 0.92 11.29 29.07
CA ILE A 548 0.75 11.02 27.65
C ILE A 548 -0.14 9.79 27.50
N PRO A 549 -1.39 9.94 27.01
CA PRO A 549 -2.24 8.79 26.72
C PRO A 549 -1.61 7.90 25.65
N LYS A 550 -1.58 6.59 25.91
CA LYS A 550 -1.09 5.54 25.02
C LYS A 550 -1.95 4.28 25.19
N PRO A 551 -2.08 3.44 24.13
CA PRO A 551 -1.64 3.66 22.75
C PRO A 551 -2.40 4.81 22.08
N ASP A 552 -1.96 5.27 20.89
CA ASP A 552 -2.69 6.30 20.12
C ASP A 552 -3.95 5.72 19.45
N LEU A 553 -3.87 4.46 19.02
CA LEU A 553 -4.92 3.71 18.32
C LEU A 553 -4.61 2.20 18.39
N VAL A 554 -5.51 1.39 17.87
CA VAL A 554 -5.31 -0.06 17.74
C VAL A 554 -5.51 -0.54 16.30
N ALA A 555 -4.85 -1.65 15.94
CA ALA A 555 -4.96 -2.28 14.63
C ALA A 555 -5.01 -3.80 14.76
N SER A 556 -5.12 -4.49 13.61
CA SER A 556 -5.33 -5.93 13.51
C SER A 556 -4.16 -6.74 14.05
N ASP A 557 -4.48 -7.86 14.67
CA ASP A 557 -3.55 -8.76 15.31
C ASP A 557 -3.88 -10.23 15.04
N CYS A 558 -2.93 -11.13 15.28
CA CYS A 558 -3.02 -12.58 15.07
C CYS A 558 -3.34 -12.96 13.62
N VAL A 559 -2.83 -12.23 12.67
CA VAL A 559 -3.09 -12.37 11.23
C VAL A 559 -2.24 -13.45 10.58
N ALA A 560 -2.64 -13.87 9.38
CA ALA A 560 -1.93 -14.85 8.59
C ALA A 560 -0.67 -14.26 7.96
N THR A 561 0.42 -15.05 7.96
CA THR A 561 1.66 -14.83 7.22
C THR A 561 2.12 -16.15 6.58
N THR A 562 3.18 -16.12 5.76
CA THR A 562 3.68 -17.33 5.09
C THR A 562 4.47 -18.26 6.02
N PHE A 563 4.99 -17.75 7.16
CA PHE A 563 5.97 -18.54 7.95
C PHE A 563 6.06 -18.17 9.42
N PHE A 564 5.62 -16.97 9.84
CA PHE A 564 6.05 -16.40 11.14
C PHE A 564 5.23 -16.87 12.34
N ALA A 565 5.90 -17.07 13.47
CA ALA A 565 5.43 -17.44 14.80
C ALA A 565 4.85 -18.85 14.89
N GLN A 566 3.56 -19.07 15.09
CA GLN A 566 2.97 -20.38 15.35
C GLN A 566 1.90 -20.74 14.33
N GLN A 567 1.85 -22.02 13.96
CA GLN A 567 0.72 -22.52 13.17
C GLN A 567 -0.51 -22.77 14.04
N ASP A 568 -1.66 -22.29 13.56
CA ASP A 568 -2.95 -22.66 14.14
C ASP A 568 -3.31 -24.13 13.81
N SER A 569 -4.42 -24.62 14.35
CA SER A 569 -4.91 -25.99 14.10
C SER A 569 -5.25 -26.25 12.61
N GLY A 570 -5.38 -25.21 11.80
CA GLY A 570 -5.62 -25.27 10.35
C GLY A 570 -4.32 -25.25 9.53
N GLY A 571 -3.17 -25.11 10.17
CA GLY A 571 -1.85 -25.03 9.51
C GLY A 571 -1.48 -23.64 9.00
N THR A 572 -2.23 -22.60 9.38
CA THR A 572 -1.93 -21.21 9.03
C THR A 572 -0.94 -20.63 10.04
N TRP A 573 0.13 -20.02 9.56
CA TRP A 573 1.06 -19.28 10.40
C TRP A 573 0.37 -18.00 10.89
N ARG A 574 0.42 -17.76 12.21
CA ARG A 574 -0.25 -16.65 12.89
C ARG A 574 0.76 -15.72 13.54
N PHE A 575 0.85 -14.52 13.01
CA PHE A 575 1.64 -13.45 13.60
C PHE A 575 0.80 -12.67 14.59
N CYS A 576 1.02 -12.93 15.89
CA CYS A 576 0.34 -12.26 16.99
C CYS A 576 1.29 -11.29 17.69
N GLY A 577 0.73 -10.22 18.24
CA GLY A 577 1.45 -9.18 18.97
C GLY A 577 1.12 -7.78 18.45
N THR A 578 1.42 -6.77 19.23
CA THR A 578 1.40 -5.37 18.76
C THR A 578 2.38 -5.16 17.60
N SER A 579 3.36 -6.06 17.45
CA SER A 579 4.27 -6.17 16.31
C SER A 579 3.53 -6.41 14.99
N ALA A 580 2.42 -7.16 14.99
CA ALA A 580 1.55 -7.31 13.82
C ALA A 580 0.69 -6.07 13.59
N ALA A 581 0.24 -5.41 14.66
CA ALA A 581 -0.63 -4.24 14.59
C ALA A 581 0.05 -3.00 13.99
N ALA A 582 1.31 -2.73 14.33
CA ALA A 582 2.06 -1.57 13.86
C ALA A 582 2.20 -1.49 12.32
N PRO A 583 2.59 -2.56 11.59
CA PRO A 583 2.66 -2.53 10.13
C PRO A 583 1.30 -2.37 9.44
N HIS A 584 0.20 -2.82 10.05
CA HIS A 584 -1.15 -2.53 9.55
C HIS A 584 -1.45 -1.03 9.55
N ALA A 585 -1.18 -0.36 10.66
CA ALA A 585 -1.35 1.08 10.78
C ALA A 585 -0.45 1.85 9.79
N ALA A 586 0.79 1.41 9.62
CA ALA A 586 1.73 1.97 8.67
C ALA A 586 1.25 1.80 7.21
N ALA A 587 0.69 0.65 6.86
CA ALA A 587 0.15 0.41 5.53
C ALA A 587 -1.04 1.32 5.22
N VAL A 588 -1.96 1.52 6.17
CA VAL A 588 -3.07 2.48 6.03
C VAL A 588 -2.52 3.91 5.86
N ALA A 589 -1.48 4.28 6.60
CA ALA A 589 -0.82 5.58 6.44
C ALA A 589 -0.19 5.74 5.05
N ALA A 590 0.33 4.66 4.45
CA ALA A 590 0.84 4.68 3.08
C ALA A 590 -0.29 4.95 2.07
N LEU A 591 -1.48 4.36 2.23
CA LEU A 591 -2.66 4.67 1.41
C LEU A 591 -3.09 6.15 1.55
N ILE A 592 -3.09 6.69 2.78
CA ILE A 592 -3.38 8.11 3.03
C ILE A 592 -2.36 9.02 2.32
N ARG A 593 -1.08 8.67 2.40
CA ARG A 593 0.01 9.42 1.75
C ARG A 593 -0.08 9.39 0.22
N GLN A 594 -0.47 8.26 -0.35
CA GLN A 594 -0.74 8.18 -1.80
C GLN A 594 -1.93 9.07 -2.18
N ALA A 595 -3.01 9.05 -1.39
CA ALA A 595 -4.19 9.88 -1.63
C ALA A 595 -3.91 11.39 -1.50
N ASN A 596 -2.96 11.75 -0.63
CA ASN A 596 -2.47 13.12 -0.44
C ASN A 596 -0.96 13.13 -0.13
N PRO A 597 -0.09 13.21 -1.15
CA PRO A 597 1.36 13.21 -0.97
C PRO A 597 1.92 14.38 -0.15
N ASN A 598 1.14 15.45 0.03
CA ASN A 598 1.52 16.62 0.80
C ASN A 598 1.02 16.59 2.26
N ALA A 599 0.34 15.53 2.68
CA ALA A 599 -0.11 15.41 4.05
C ALA A 599 1.08 15.38 5.01
N SER A 600 1.07 16.20 6.05
CA SER A 600 2.07 16.15 7.11
C SER A 600 1.87 14.92 8.02
N ALA A 601 2.89 14.53 8.79
CA ALA A 601 2.77 13.47 9.79
C ALA A 601 1.64 13.72 10.79
N ALA A 602 1.50 14.97 11.24
CA ALA A 602 0.41 15.36 12.14
C ALA A 602 -0.99 15.21 11.51
N GLN A 603 -1.13 15.53 10.22
CA GLN A 603 -2.39 15.33 9.50
C GLN A 603 -2.71 13.84 9.33
N VAL A 604 -1.70 13.00 9.04
CA VAL A 604 -1.88 11.54 8.95
C VAL A 604 -2.33 10.98 10.30
N ARG A 605 -1.65 11.35 11.41
CA ARG A 605 -2.06 10.98 12.77
C ARG A 605 -3.51 11.41 13.05
N ALA A 606 -3.83 12.68 12.79
CA ALA A 606 -5.17 13.22 13.02
C ALA A 606 -6.25 12.49 12.20
N ALA A 607 -5.97 12.14 10.94
CA ALA A 607 -6.89 11.37 10.11
C ALA A 607 -7.15 9.98 10.70
N LEU A 608 -6.09 9.26 11.09
CA LEU A 608 -6.22 7.94 11.70
C LEU A 608 -6.98 8.00 13.03
N THR A 609 -6.62 8.92 13.93
CA THR A 609 -7.22 8.98 15.27
C THR A 609 -8.63 9.57 15.28
N SER A 610 -8.93 10.55 14.42
CA SER A 610 -10.28 11.17 14.40
C SER A 610 -11.35 10.32 13.72
N THR A 611 -10.94 9.31 12.95
CA THR A 611 -11.86 8.41 12.22
C THR A 611 -11.88 7.00 12.76
N ALA A 612 -11.01 6.68 13.72
CA ALA A 612 -10.98 5.37 14.36
C ALA A 612 -12.31 5.07 15.08
N SER A 613 -12.68 3.80 15.10
CA SER A 613 -13.87 3.30 15.76
C SER A 613 -13.56 2.95 17.20
N GLY A 614 -14.14 3.70 18.17
CA GLY A 614 -13.95 3.43 19.61
C GLY A 614 -14.46 2.05 19.99
N ILE A 615 -13.80 1.40 20.97
CA ILE A 615 -14.18 0.08 21.49
C ILE A 615 -14.93 0.27 22.80
N ALA A 616 -16.16 -0.22 22.87
CA ALA A 616 -17.02 -0.02 24.03
C ALA A 616 -16.43 -0.65 25.32
N GLY A 617 -16.40 0.13 26.40
CA GLY A 617 -15.85 -0.32 27.70
C GLY A 617 -14.36 -0.08 27.87
N PHE A 618 -13.65 0.46 26.89
CA PHE A 618 -12.23 0.76 26.95
C PHE A 618 -11.97 2.26 26.73
N GLY A 619 -10.98 2.79 27.46
CA GLY A 619 -10.63 4.21 27.47
C GLY A 619 -9.42 4.53 26.59
N LEU A 620 -9.03 5.81 26.60
CA LEU A 620 -7.89 6.32 25.83
C LEU A 620 -6.57 5.62 26.18
N ASN A 621 -6.40 5.18 27.42
CA ASN A 621 -5.19 4.48 27.85
C ASN A 621 -5.20 2.98 27.52
N ASP A 622 -6.33 2.45 27.05
CA ASP A 622 -6.47 1.04 26.69
C ASP A 622 -6.36 0.81 25.19
N VAL A 623 -7.02 1.68 24.40
CA VAL A 623 -7.19 1.51 22.94
C VAL A 623 -6.95 2.80 22.15
N GLY A 624 -6.53 3.87 22.82
CA GLY A 624 -6.39 5.17 22.16
C GLY A 624 -7.72 5.64 21.56
N ALA A 625 -7.66 6.08 20.32
CA ALA A 625 -8.84 6.48 19.56
C ALA A 625 -9.74 5.30 19.13
N GLY A 626 -9.23 4.06 19.21
CA GLY A 626 -9.93 2.85 18.80
C GLY A 626 -9.34 2.18 17.57
N LEU A 627 -10.10 1.27 16.95
CA LEU A 627 -9.69 0.51 15.77
C LEU A 627 -9.68 1.39 14.53
N ILE A 628 -8.61 1.31 13.75
CA ILE A 628 -8.44 2.05 12.49
C ILE A 628 -9.56 1.70 11.51
N ASP A 629 -10.12 2.73 10.86
CA ASP A 629 -10.96 2.66 9.67
C ASP A 629 -10.19 3.26 8.51
N ALA A 630 -9.66 2.43 7.63
CA ALA A 630 -8.83 2.87 6.51
C ALA A 630 -9.64 3.70 5.49
N GLY A 631 -10.92 3.33 5.26
CA GLY A 631 -11.80 4.04 4.34
C GLY A 631 -12.05 5.47 4.80
N ALA A 632 -12.44 5.64 6.05
CA ALA A 632 -12.70 6.95 6.65
C ALA A 632 -11.41 7.79 6.77
N ALA A 633 -10.29 7.18 7.17
CA ALA A 633 -9.00 7.88 7.30
C ALA A 633 -8.47 8.39 5.94
N VAL A 634 -8.53 7.56 4.90
CA VAL A 634 -8.21 7.96 3.52
C VAL A 634 -9.16 9.05 3.05
N ALA A 635 -10.47 8.91 3.27
CA ALA A 635 -11.46 9.90 2.89
C ALA A 635 -11.19 11.28 3.52
N ALA A 636 -10.77 11.32 4.79
CA ALA A 636 -10.51 12.56 5.52
C ALA A 636 -9.43 13.44 4.87
N LEU A 637 -8.41 12.84 4.24
CA LEU A 637 -7.28 13.57 3.65
C LEU A 637 -7.17 13.48 2.13
N SER A 638 -7.94 12.62 1.47
CA SER A 638 -7.87 12.50 0.01
C SER A 638 -8.17 13.81 -0.70
N LEU A 639 -7.39 14.15 -1.70
CA LEU A 639 -7.68 15.25 -2.59
C LEU A 639 -8.91 14.93 -3.47
N PRO A 640 -9.70 15.92 -3.91
CA PRO A 640 -10.77 15.70 -4.88
C PRO A 640 -10.26 15.06 -6.17
N PRO A 641 -11.07 14.23 -6.88
CA PRO A 641 -10.65 13.64 -8.14
C PRO A 641 -10.40 14.71 -9.21
N THR A 642 -9.49 14.43 -10.13
CA THR A 642 -9.24 15.31 -11.27
C THR A 642 -9.71 14.67 -12.56
N VAL A 643 -10.22 15.49 -13.50
CA VAL A 643 -10.62 15.06 -14.83
C VAL A 643 -9.83 15.80 -15.90
N THR A 644 -9.38 15.07 -16.92
CA THR A 644 -8.67 15.64 -18.06
C THR A 644 -9.40 15.25 -19.34
N ILE A 645 -9.75 16.23 -20.18
CA ILE A 645 -10.24 15.97 -21.53
C ILE A 645 -9.03 15.64 -22.40
N THR A 646 -8.94 14.39 -22.87
CA THR A 646 -7.83 13.87 -23.69
C THR A 646 -8.04 14.14 -25.16
N LYS A 647 -9.31 14.29 -25.61
CA LYS A 647 -9.66 14.67 -26.98
C LYS A 647 -10.95 15.47 -26.96
N GLY A 648 -10.87 16.69 -27.41
CA GLY A 648 -12.00 17.60 -27.58
C GLY A 648 -12.45 17.75 -29.03
N PRO A 649 -13.58 18.48 -29.28
CA PRO A 649 -13.97 18.92 -30.62
C PRO A 649 -12.94 19.87 -31.20
N GLU A 650 -12.88 19.92 -32.56
CA GLU A 650 -12.14 20.98 -33.24
C GLU A 650 -12.74 22.35 -32.85
N ALA A 651 -11.86 23.36 -32.71
CA ALA A 651 -12.28 24.70 -32.27
C ALA A 651 -13.40 25.29 -33.15
N LEU A 652 -13.42 24.90 -34.44
CA LEU A 652 -14.49 25.24 -35.38
C LEU A 652 -14.87 23.97 -36.17
N SER A 653 -16.14 23.57 -36.10
CA SER A 653 -16.59 22.33 -36.70
C SER A 653 -18.03 22.44 -37.22
N ARG A 654 -18.35 21.69 -38.25
CA ARG A 654 -19.74 21.50 -38.72
C ARG A 654 -20.44 20.33 -38.03
N ASN A 655 -19.74 19.61 -37.19
CA ASN A 655 -20.32 18.49 -36.45
C ASN A 655 -21.16 19.01 -35.27
N ARG A 656 -22.45 18.77 -35.32
CA ARG A 656 -23.41 19.17 -34.28
C ARG A 656 -23.48 18.21 -33.11
N ARG A 657 -22.83 17.03 -33.21
CA ARG A 657 -22.73 16.01 -32.16
C ARG A 657 -21.26 15.57 -32.04
N PRO A 658 -20.39 16.44 -31.51
CA PRO A 658 -18.99 16.08 -31.38
C PRO A 658 -18.80 14.97 -30.34
N LEU A 659 -17.71 14.22 -30.52
CA LEU A 659 -17.22 13.24 -29.59
C LEU A 659 -16.16 13.90 -28.72
N ILE A 660 -16.19 13.62 -27.39
CA ILE A 660 -15.13 13.97 -26.46
C ILE A 660 -14.64 12.72 -25.74
N GLU A 661 -13.35 12.68 -25.49
CA GLU A 661 -12.70 11.63 -24.69
C GLU A 661 -12.06 12.27 -23.48
N PHE A 662 -12.21 11.67 -22.32
CA PHE A 662 -11.70 12.16 -21.05
C PHE A 662 -11.34 11.00 -20.13
N LYS A 663 -10.48 11.29 -19.15
CA LYS A 663 -10.07 10.34 -18.11
C LYS A 663 -9.94 11.02 -16.75
N SER A 664 -10.02 10.24 -15.69
CA SER A 664 -9.74 10.67 -14.33
C SER A 664 -8.42 10.07 -13.85
N ASN A 665 -7.87 10.64 -12.77
CA ASN A 665 -6.69 10.11 -12.05
C ASN A 665 -7.02 8.91 -11.16
N ARG A 666 -8.31 8.59 -10.93
CA ARG A 666 -8.79 7.47 -10.13
C ARG A 666 -10.20 7.04 -10.56
N PRO A 667 -10.73 5.91 -10.05
CA PRO A 667 -12.11 5.47 -10.32
C PRO A 667 -13.14 6.52 -9.89
N VAL A 668 -14.04 6.91 -10.81
CA VAL A 668 -15.05 7.95 -10.60
C VAL A 668 -16.29 7.69 -11.45
N THR A 669 -17.38 8.32 -11.09
CA THR A 669 -18.51 8.59 -11.97
C THR A 669 -18.34 9.94 -12.64
N PHE A 670 -18.53 10.01 -13.96
CA PHE A 670 -18.45 11.29 -14.67
C PHE A 670 -19.83 11.91 -14.86
N SER A 671 -19.85 13.22 -14.77
CA SER A 671 -21.02 14.08 -15.05
C SER A 671 -20.65 15.09 -16.11
N CYS A 672 -21.47 15.15 -17.18
CA CYS A 672 -21.29 16.06 -18.30
C CYS A 672 -22.40 17.09 -18.33
N ALA A 673 -22.03 18.37 -18.51
CA ALA A 673 -22.95 19.47 -18.72
C ALA A 673 -22.61 20.19 -20.04
N VAL A 674 -23.62 20.49 -20.85
CA VAL A 674 -23.48 21.20 -22.11
C VAL A 674 -24.06 22.61 -21.95
N ASP A 675 -23.29 23.64 -22.29
CA ASP A 675 -23.67 25.06 -22.23
C ASP A 675 -24.21 25.50 -20.85
N GLY A 676 -23.67 24.91 -19.78
CA GLY A 676 -24.16 25.23 -18.41
C GLY A 676 -25.51 24.63 -18.07
N GLY A 677 -26.03 23.71 -18.88
CA GLY A 677 -27.25 22.95 -18.58
C GLY A 677 -27.07 21.98 -17.40
N ALA A 678 -28.14 21.29 -17.04
CA ALA A 678 -28.14 20.31 -15.94
C ALA A 678 -27.12 19.19 -16.22
N PRO A 679 -26.26 18.85 -15.24
CA PRO A 679 -25.30 17.76 -15.36
C PRO A 679 -26.01 16.41 -15.56
N GLN A 680 -25.47 15.56 -16.42
CA GLN A 680 -25.97 14.21 -16.66
C GLN A 680 -24.83 13.21 -16.57
N ILE A 681 -25.08 12.01 -16.03
CA ILE A 681 -24.09 10.93 -15.98
C ILE A 681 -23.64 10.61 -17.41
N CYS A 682 -22.34 10.51 -17.60
CA CYS A 682 -21.71 10.25 -18.89
C CYS A 682 -20.50 9.32 -18.76
N SER A 683 -20.08 8.71 -19.87
CA SER A 683 -18.88 7.87 -19.96
C SER A 683 -18.01 8.30 -21.12
N SER A 684 -16.69 8.09 -21.02
CA SER A 684 -15.75 8.34 -22.09
C SER A 684 -15.60 7.10 -22.99
N PRO A 685 -15.70 7.22 -24.33
CA PRO A 685 -15.97 8.41 -25.12
C PRO A 685 -17.44 8.86 -25.04
N TYR A 686 -17.68 10.17 -24.96
CA TYR A 686 -19.03 10.75 -24.88
C TYR A 686 -19.39 11.46 -26.18
N THR A 687 -20.50 11.04 -26.79
CA THR A 687 -21.11 11.73 -27.94
C THR A 687 -22.37 12.45 -27.47
N LEU A 688 -22.50 13.72 -27.79
CA LEU A 688 -23.66 14.51 -27.37
C LEU A 688 -24.98 13.89 -27.86
N PRO A 689 -25.98 13.70 -26.96
CA PRO A 689 -27.26 13.08 -27.31
C PRO A 689 -28.11 13.97 -28.22
N LEU A 690 -28.00 15.29 -28.09
CA LEU A 690 -28.73 16.27 -28.89
C LEU A 690 -27.78 17.00 -29.84
N ALA A 691 -28.33 17.38 -31.00
CA ALA A 691 -27.61 18.19 -31.98
C ALA A 691 -27.59 19.67 -31.54
N LEU A 692 -26.39 20.22 -31.44
CA LEU A 692 -26.19 21.65 -31.13
C LEU A 692 -26.65 22.57 -32.22
N ALA A 693 -27.00 23.79 -31.89
CA ALA A 693 -27.27 24.88 -32.80
C ALA A 693 -25.94 25.40 -33.40
N ASP A 694 -26.00 26.31 -34.37
CA ASP A 694 -24.83 27.08 -34.73
C ASP A 694 -24.51 28.11 -33.65
N GLY A 695 -23.26 28.16 -33.20
CA GLY A 695 -22.84 29.06 -32.12
C GLY A 695 -21.62 28.55 -31.37
N VAL A 696 -21.24 29.23 -30.30
CA VAL A 696 -20.19 28.81 -29.37
C VAL A 696 -20.83 27.91 -28.33
N HIS A 697 -20.20 26.78 -28.05
CA HIS A 697 -20.64 25.78 -27.09
C HIS A 697 -19.51 25.40 -26.14
N GLY A 698 -19.88 24.98 -24.92
CA GLY A 698 -18.98 24.48 -23.92
C GLY A 698 -19.49 23.13 -23.39
N ILE A 699 -18.58 22.17 -23.21
CA ILE A 699 -18.88 20.92 -22.55
C ILE A 699 -17.99 20.84 -21.32
N ALA A 700 -18.62 20.84 -20.14
CA ALA A 700 -17.97 20.65 -18.86
C ALA A 700 -18.09 19.19 -18.43
N VAL A 701 -16.97 18.59 -18.05
CA VAL A 701 -16.90 17.23 -17.49
C VAL A 701 -16.41 17.32 -16.06
N THR A 702 -17.16 16.77 -15.14
CA THR A 702 -16.85 16.71 -13.70
C THR A 702 -16.69 15.25 -13.29
N ALA A 703 -15.69 14.97 -12.46
CA ALA A 703 -15.48 13.66 -11.84
C ALA A 703 -16.04 13.66 -10.42
N VAL A 704 -16.75 12.60 -10.04
CA VAL A 704 -17.28 12.38 -8.68
C VAL A 704 -16.80 11.01 -8.21
N ASP A 705 -16.09 10.96 -7.08
CA ASP A 705 -15.64 9.69 -6.51
C ASP A 705 -16.76 8.97 -5.75
N ARG A 706 -16.50 7.74 -5.28
CA ARG A 706 -17.47 6.96 -4.51
C ARG A 706 -17.86 7.58 -3.17
N ALA A 707 -16.99 8.40 -2.59
CA ALA A 707 -17.30 9.20 -1.40
C ALA A 707 -18.17 10.45 -1.69
N GLY A 708 -18.61 10.65 -2.94
CA GLY A 708 -19.45 11.77 -3.35
C GLY A 708 -18.72 13.10 -3.54
N ARG A 709 -17.38 13.13 -3.47
CA ARG A 709 -16.60 14.35 -3.63
C ARG A 709 -16.39 14.68 -5.10
N SER A 710 -16.67 15.94 -5.46
CA SER A 710 -16.54 16.42 -6.83
C SER A 710 -15.22 17.17 -7.03
N GLY A 711 -14.53 16.85 -8.12
CA GLY A 711 -13.39 17.63 -8.60
C GLY A 711 -13.78 18.85 -9.40
N ALA A 712 -12.80 19.68 -9.74
CA ALA A 712 -13.01 20.78 -10.66
C ALA A 712 -13.38 20.26 -12.06
N SER A 713 -14.34 20.94 -12.72
CA SER A 713 -14.76 20.58 -14.07
C SER A 713 -13.68 20.92 -15.09
N SER A 714 -13.42 19.99 -16.03
CA SER A 714 -12.65 20.27 -17.23
C SER A 714 -13.59 20.71 -18.37
N VAL A 715 -13.27 21.79 -19.07
CA VAL A 715 -14.16 22.37 -20.08
C VAL A 715 -13.52 22.37 -21.48
N ALA A 716 -14.25 21.84 -22.46
CA ALA A 716 -13.92 21.98 -23.87
C ALA A 716 -14.84 23.03 -24.51
N SER A 717 -14.25 24.09 -25.07
CA SER A 717 -14.98 25.15 -25.80
C SER A 717 -14.74 25.04 -27.28
N PHE A 718 -15.80 25.16 -28.09
CA PHE A 718 -15.74 25.03 -29.54
C PHE A 718 -16.90 25.79 -30.20
N ARG A 719 -16.81 25.98 -31.50
CA ARG A 719 -17.87 26.63 -32.29
C ARG A 719 -18.43 25.66 -33.32
N VAL A 720 -19.76 25.55 -33.35
CA VAL A 720 -20.48 24.85 -34.43
C VAL A 720 -20.88 25.85 -35.49
N ASP A 721 -20.59 25.54 -36.74
CA ASP A 721 -21.03 26.30 -37.90
C ASP A 721 -21.42 25.34 -39.04
N THR A 722 -22.75 25.26 -39.29
CA THR A 722 -23.30 24.44 -40.37
C THR A 722 -23.76 25.23 -41.60
N ARG A 723 -23.58 26.57 -41.55
CA ARG A 723 -24.04 27.46 -42.58
C ARG A 723 -23.01 27.53 -43.73
N ALA A 724 -23.44 27.14 -44.89
CA ALA A 724 -22.60 27.24 -46.09
C ALA A 724 -22.44 28.69 -46.58
N PRO A 725 -21.24 29.10 -46.96
CA PRO A 725 -20.98 30.42 -47.49
C PRO A 725 -21.76 30.67 -48.79
N HIS A 726 -21.95 31.91 -49.09
CA HIS A 726 -22.56 32.34 -50.36
C HIS A 726 -21.65 33.29 -51.13
N THR A 727 -21.26 32.88 -52.35
CA THR A 727 -20.40 33.69 -53.21
C THR A 727 -21.17 34.52 -54.24
N ARG A 728 -20.62 35.66 -54.58
CA ARG A 728 -20.98 36.43 -55.76
C ARG A 728 -19.77 36.76 -56.59
N ILE A 729 -19.93 36.75 -57.94
CA ILE A 729 -18.90 37.20 -58.86
C ILE A 729 -19.08 38.76 -58.93
N ALA A 730 -18.22 39.44 -58.12
CA ALA A 730 -18.30 40.91 -57.93
C ALA A 730 -17.73 41.74 -59.09
N LYS A 731 -16.75 41.15 -59.81
CA LYS A 731 -16.21 41.75 -61.04
C LYS A 731 -16.04 40.63 -62.08
N HIS A 732 -16.49 40.91 -63.24
CA HIS A 732 -16.39 40.02 -64.41
C HIS A 732 -16.19 40.81 -65.74
N PRO A 733 -15.66 40.23 -66.78
CA PRO A 733 -15.56 40.85 -68.12
C PRO A 733 -16.96 41.06 -68.74
N ARG A 734 -17.01 41.75 -69.84
CA ARG A 734 -18.25 41.86 -70.65
C ARG A 734 -18.70 40.49 -71.15
N LYS A 735 -20.02 40.27 -71.27
CA LYS A 735 -20.58 39.02 -71.76
C LYS A 735 -20.09 38.63 -73.16
N VAL A 736 -19.68 39.60 -73.98
CA VAL A 736 -19.04 39.38 -75.29
C VAL A 736 -17.76 40.21 -75.33
N ILE A 737 -16.64 39.50 -75.51
CA ILE A 737 -15.31 40.09 -75.61
C ILE A 737 -14.86 39.95 -77.08
N ARG A 738 -14.46 41.05 -77.66
CA ARG A 738 -13.91 41.06 -78.99
C ARG A 738 -12.40 41.22 -78.97
N THR A 739 -11.65 40.41 -79.67
CA THR A 739 -10.17 40.43 -79.70
C THR A 739 -9.61 40.01 -81.00
N HIS A 740 -8.54 40.62 -81.44
CA HIS A 740 -7.72 40.19 -82.55
C HIS A 740 -6.76 39.06 -82.29
N ARG A 741 -6.53 38.78 -80.98
CA ARG A 741 -5.62 37.72 -80.51
C ARG A 741 -6.31 36.36 -80.47
N ARG A 742 -5.54 35.26 -80.58
CA ARG A 742 -6.03 33.87 -80.42
C ARG A 742 -6.67 33.61 -79.05
N SER A 743 -6.23 34.37 -78.07
CA SER A 743 -6.78 34.29 -76.69
C SER A 743 -6.68 35.64 -75.95
N VAL A 744 -7.55 35.87 -74.98
CA VAL A 744 -7.53 37.10 -74.16
C VAL A 744 -7.41 36.70 -72.70
N ARG A 745 -6.65 37.49 -71.95
CA ARG A 745 -6.56 37.31 -70.51
C ARG A 745 -7.66 38.12 -69.82
N GLU A 746 -8.56 37.44 -69.04
CA GLU A 746 -9.65 38.07 -68.34
C GLU A 746 -9.57 37.77 -66.86
N GLY A 747 -10.02 38.77 -66.03
CA GLY A 747 -9.99 38.67 -64.58
C GLY A 747 -11.41 38.73 -63.98
N PHE A 748 -11.56 38.05 -62.94
CA PHE A 748 -12.76 37.96 -62.11
C PHE A 748 -12.42 38.31 -60.68
N ARG A 749 -13.36 38.90 -59.92
CA ARG A 749 -13.23 39.10 -58.50
C ARG A 749 -14.43 38.45 -57.82
N PHE A 750 -14.17 37.61 -56.81
CA PHE A 750 -15.21 36.97 -56.01
C PHE A 750 -15.31 37.63 -54.65
N ARG A 751 -16.48 37.62 -54.09
CA ARG A 751 -16.77 38.00 -52.69
C ARG A 751 -17.68 36.97 -52.10
N ALA A 752 -17.52 36.65 -50.81
CA ALA A 752 -18.44 35.84 -50.01
C ALA A 752 -19.16 36.73 -49.00
N ASN A 753 -20.21 36.20 -48.41
CA ASN A 753 -20.99 36.83 -47.32
C ASN A 753 -20.32 36.71 -45.96
N GLU A 754 -19.25 35.94 -45.87
CA GLU A 754 -18.47 35.69 -44.65
C GLU A 754 -16.96 35.74 -44.91
N PRO A 755 -16.15 36.01 -43.86
CA PRO A 755 -14.68 36.02 -43.99
C PRO A 755 -14.11 34.64 -44.14
N GLU A 756 -12.80 34.53 -44.37
CA GLU A 756 -12.00 33.29 -44.32
C GLU A 756 -12.50 32.13 -45.21
N VAL A 757 -13.12 32.43 -46.35
CA VAL A 757 -13.57 31.41 -47.28
C VAL A 757 -12.50 31.11 -48.33
N VAL A 758 -12.46 29.86 -48.73
CA VAL A 758 -11.67 29.39 -49.87
C VAL A 758 -12.58 29.23 -51.08
N PHE A 759 -12.18 29.86 -52.21
CA PHE A 759 -12.95 29.72 -53.44
C PHE A 759 -12.45 28.55 -54.28
N VAL A 760 -13.41 27.82 -54.86
CA VAL A 760 -13.16 26.71 -55.78
C VAL A 760 -13.83 27.03 -57.13
N CYS A 761 -13.03 27.06 -58.18
CA CYS A 761 -13.45 27.47 -59.51
C CYS A 761 -13.41 26.33 -60.52
N LYS A 762 -14.34 26.35 -61.45
CA LYS A 762 -14.35 25.49 -62.64
C LYS A 762 -14.57 26.37 -63.88
N VAL A 763 -13.72 26.21 -64.88
CA VAL A 763 -13.87 26.83 -66.14
C VAL A 763 -14.24 25.81 -67.20
N ASP A 764 -15.37 26.03 -67.88
CA ASP A 764 -15.90 25.11 -68.88
C ASP A 764 -16.09 23.67 -68.40
N ARG A 765 -15.53 22.70 -69.13
CA ARG A 765 -15.48 21.29 -68.78
C ARG A 765 -14.27 20.90 -67.91
N GLY A 766 -13.47 21.86 -67.44
CA GLY A 766 -12.27 21.62 -66.64
C GLY A 766 -12.60 21.09 -65.24
N LEU A 767 -11.57 20.68 -64.48
CA LEU A 767 -11.70 20.24 -63.11
C LEU A 767 -11.94 21.42 -62.17
N LEU A 768 -12.63 21.16 -61.04
CA LEU A 768 -12.70 22.09 -59.93
C LEU A 768 -11.30 22.25 -59.30
N ARG A 769 -10.84 23.49 -59.14
CA ARG A 769 -9.54 23.83 -58.55
C ARG A 769 -9.70 25.00 -57.59
N PHE A 770 -8.85 25.05 -56.59
CA PHE A 770 -8.75 26.22 -55.70
C PHE A 770 -8.40 27.46 -56.54
N CYS A 771 -9.02 28.56 -56.21
CA CYS A 771 -8.78 29.83 -56.83
C CYS A 771 -8.82 30.98 -55.83
N GLY A 772 -8.02 31.99 -55.97
CA GLY A 772 -8.04 33.16 -55.11
C GLY A 772 -9.26 34.07 -55.40
N PRO A 773 -9.53 35.02 -54.46
CA PRO A 773 -10.61 36.00 -54.66
C PRO A 773 -10.46 36.84 -55.89
N ASN A 774 -9.25 36.97 -56.39
CA ASN A 774 -8.90 37.61 -57.73
C ASN A 774 -8.42 36.49 -58.64
N PHE A 775 -9.28 36.05 -59.55
CA PHE A 775 -8.98 34.98 -60.48
C PHE A 775 -8.76 35.54 -61.90
N SER A 776 -7.68 35.21 -62.56
CA SER A 776 -7.44 35.55 -63.94
C SER A 776 -6.93 34.36 -64.75
N ARG A 777 -7.40 34.24 -65.97
CA ARG A 777 -7.02 33.18 -66.91
C ARG A 777 -7.07 33.65 -68.39
N ARG A 778 -6.34 32.96 -69.20
CA ARG A 778 -6.46 33.13 -70.66
C ARG A 778 -7.58 32.29 -71.24
N PHE A 779 -8.44 32.89 -72.09
CA PHE A 779 -9.58 32.28 -72.76
C PHE A 779 -9.40 32.38 -74.29
N ALA A 780 -9.57 31.24 -74.91
CA ALA A 780 -9.53 31.19 -76.39
C ALA A 780 -10.85 31.71 -76.98
N ALA A 781 -10.93 31.89 -78.35
CA ALA A 781 -12.21 32.20 -78.98
C ALA A 781 -13.21 31.07 -78.75
N GLY A 782 -14.41 31.33 -78.24
CA GLY A 782 -15.44 30.36 -77.91
C GLY A 782 -16.45 30.86 -76.89
N LYS A 783 -17.41 29.98 -76.51
CA LYS A 783 -18.29 30.17 -75.35
C LYS A 783 -17.60 29.66 -74.11
N HIS A 784 -17.66 30.38 -72.99
CA HIS A 784 -17.04 30.02 -71.73
C HIS A 784 -18.01 30.13 -70.60
N VAL A 785 -17.83 29.25 -69.61
CA VAL A 785 -18.59 29.20 -68.34
C VAL A 785 -17.63 29.16 -67.18
N LEU A 786 -17.68 30.16 -66.31
CA LEU A 786 -16.98 30.16 -65.07
C LEU A 786 -18.01 29.84 -63.97
N THR A 787 -17.70 28.79 -63.22
CA THR A 787 -18.47 28.36 -62.04
C THR A 787 -17.58 28.54 -60.79
N VAL A 788 -18.07 29.18 -59.74
CA VAL A 788 -17.35 29.39 -58.49
C VAL A 788 -18.23 28.99 -57.29
N ARG A 789 -17.63 28.33 -56.32
CA ARG A 789 -18.19 28.02 -55.00
C ARG A 789 -17.21 28.48 -53.93
N ALA A 790 -17.72 28.78 -52.74
CA ALA A 790 -16.91 28.95 -51.56
C ALA A 790 -17.03 27.75 -50.62
N ARG A 791 -15.97 27.54 -49.84
CA ARG A 791 -15.90 26.68 -48.70
C ARG A 791 -15.41 27.53 -47.53
N ASP A 792 -16.12 27.49 -46.39
CA ASP A 792 -15.70 28.16 -45.15
C ASP A 792 -14.63 27.37 -44.37
N ALA A 793 -14.18 27.93 -43.26
CA ALA A 793 -13.22 27.30 -42.36
C ALA A 793 -13.79 26.07 -41.66
N ALA A 794 -15.12 26.00 -41.40
CA ALA A 794 -15.79 24.82 -40.80
C ALA A 794 -15.92 23.66 -41.83
N GLY A 795 -15.64 23.92 -43.12
CA GLY A 795 -15.72 22.95 -44.19
C GLY A 795 -17.08 22.87 -44.88
N ASN A 796 -18.02 23.81 -44.62
CA ASN A 796 -19.27 23.87 -45.36
C ASN A 796 -19.03 24.39 -46.75
N VAL A 797 -19.64 23.75 -47.72
CA VAL A 797 -19.47 24.10 -49.15
C VAL A 797 -20.76 24.68 -49.72
N GLN A 798 -20.67 25.80 -50.38
CA GLN A 798 -21.80 26.41 -51.07
C GLN A 798 -22.52 25.40 -51.96
N ARG A 799 -23.83 25.19 -51.75
CA ARG A 799 -24.61 24.22 -52.55
C ARG A 799 -24.82 24.68 -53.98
N LYS A 800 -25.31 25.91 -54.19
CA LYS A 800 -25.58 26.50 -55.54
C LYS A 800 -24.44 27.37 -55.97
N ALA A 801 -23.69 26.97 -57.00
CA ALA A 801 -22.57 27.72 -57.50
C ALA A 801 -22.99 29.04 -58.14
N SER A 802 -22.14 30.05 -58.01
CA SER A 802 -22.27 31.28 -58.83
C SER A 802 -21.66 31.01 -60.19
N VAL A 803 -22.43 31.31 -61.26
CA VAL A 803 -22.08 30.99 -62.64
C VAL A 803 -22.04 32.26 -63.51
N PHE A 804 -21.04 32.40 -64.35
CA PHE A 804 -20.94 33.46 -65.33
C PHE A 804 -20.66 32.90 -66.69
N HIS A 805 -21.55 33.23 -67.62
CA HIS A 805 -21.46 32.85 -69.05
C HIS A 805 -20.96 34.02 -69.86
N PHE A 806 -19.95 33.79 -70.74
CA PHE A 806 -19.44 34.84 -71.71
C PHE A 806 -18.90 34.16 -72.98
N LYS A 807 -18.67 35.03 -74.00
CA LYS A 807 -18.18 34.58 -75.28
C LYS A 807 -17.01 35.43 -75.68
N VAL A 808 -15.91 34.79 -76.12
CA VAL A 808 -14.80 35.49 -76.78
C VAL A 808 -14.96 35.35 -78.32
N LYS A 809 -15.07 36.44 -78.98
CA LYS A 809 -15.16 36.51 -80.46
C LYS A 809 -13.82 37.04 -81.04
N ARG A 810 -13.20 36.23 -81.90
CA ARG A 810 -12.08 36.74 -82.68
C ARG A 810 -12.60 37.62 -83.84
N ILE A 811 -12.04 38.81 -83.96
CA ILE A 811 -12.33 39.76 -85.11
C ILE A 811 -11.10 39.77 -86.00
N GLY A 812 -11.32 39.60 -87.37
CA GLY A 812 -10.25 39.68 -88.34
C GLY A 812 -9.68 41.12 -88.47
N HIS A 813 -8.44 41.21 -88.92
CA HIS A 813 -7.92 42.46 -89.32
C HIS A 813 -8.66 42.84 -90.60
N ARG A 814 -9.29 44.02 -90.63
CA ARG A 814 -9.66 44.63 -91.88
C ARG A 814 -8.36 45.15 -92.54
#